data_fa7a3e82ad498adb69edb6a4cd4d0ba2
#
_entry.id   fa7a3e82ad498adb69edb6a4cd4d0ba2
#
_cell.length_a   1.000
_cell.length_b   1.000
_cell.length_c   1.000
_cell.angle_alpha   90.00
_cell.angle_beta   90.00
_cell.angle_gamma   90.00
#
_symmetry.space_group_name_H-M   'P 1'
#
loop_
_entity.id
_entity.type
_entity.pdbx_description
1 polymer ?
#
loop_
_entity_poly.entity_id
_entity_poly.type
_entity_poly.pdbx_seq_one_letter_code
_entity_poly.pdbx_strand_id
1 'polypeptide(L)'
;MNLPLSHYYISASYRSYLLDDQVHGRADLGGLTKALQAGCRCLELGVTDGPEGEPLLGVDYGPEAPRHHHHHHHHHHHHHHHPHPHHHAPVTIRSALEVVNKYAFLTSPYPLLLYLCQRCSPAQQRVLAQHLKKAFGSRLYGADALTVGPAGGRAPPLPSPEQLKGRILLVGKKLSPEEDGSEGEVSEEDEEIGGGGPLAGRRMTIPGEEELGVVLVVPPPPQPRRLRLCRELSDLVSVARTGSRSFYAQRGHPKQRQSPPSSPSSPCTPLPPEPPYWTLCSLGEGEAGRLTSETPEELVVFTKRTLSRVRPSSVRLDSSNPNPQGYWKGGVQLVALNQQTPGAMLDLHRGRFSVNGGCGYVLRPGVMREEVSYFSAHTQGCVPGVPPQTLRIKVISAHNLPKPQGAGAKGEVIDPYVVLELHGVPADCAEQRTRTAAQNQDDPLFDETFEFQVNMPELALLRFVVLDDDYIGDDFIGQYSVAFECLQPGYRSVPLLGLAGDPLPHASLFVHVAVTNRRGGGKAQRRGLSVRRVGRRGREYVSLRHTGIKVVDEGFKPASGPLREATDLREDAQSATVSFKEQCGLPPVAKLKQCIESLATRLQSAEGSVGAVMVLKEGYPCLEPLHTLPEPTRKVLTAYDAMIAAQKQLIENADVVQERIAQVQREGMEFHEVLSRLGEKEGLKGRKQSKAVESFTWNITVLKGHCDLLRGAKVDSLDVLRQLALASEACGLTCSTSSSSTTSSSAVAELHHTSHQTAGRRGSSHGNGRI
;
A
#
# COMPACT_ATOMS: atom_id res chain seq x y z
N MET A 1 25.16 2.62 -7.32
CA MET A 1 24.76 1.21 -7.54
C MET A 1 25.70 0.21 -6.84
N ASN A 2 26.56 0.70 -5.94
CA ASN A 2 27.63 -0.08 -5.27
C ASN A 2 27.26 -0.59 -3.86
N LEU A 3 26.04 -0.34 -3.39
CA LEU A 3 25.52 -0.85 -2.12
C LEU A 3 24.83 -2.21 -2.31
N PRO A 4 24.63 -3.00 -1.25
CA PRO A 4 23.95 -4.29 -1.34
C PRO A 4 22.55 -4.18 -1.96
N LEU A 5 22.09 -5.24 -2.65
CA LEU A 5 20.75 -5.29 -3.27
C LEU A 5 19.62 -4.90 -2.30
N SER A 6 19.75 -5.27 -1.01
CA SER A 6 18.75 -4.92 0.01
C SER A 6 18.59 -3.42 0.27
N HIS A 7 19.53 -2.59 -0.22
CA HIS A 7 19.50 -1.14 -0.07
C HIS A 7 18.72 -0.42 -1.18
N TYR A 8 18.13 -1.14 -2.13
CA TYR A 8 17.39 -0.56 -3.24
C TYR A 8 15.93 -1.01 -3.26
N TYR A 9 15.05 -0.11 -3.66
CA TYR A 9 13.77 -0.50 -4.24
C TYR A 9 14.03 -1.07 -5.61
N ILE A 10 13.33 -2.13 -5.96
CA ILE A 10 13.53 -2.89 -7.19
C ILE A 10 12.19 -2.98 -7.91
N SER A 11 12.12 -2.48 -9.13
CA SER A 11 10.91 -2.52 -9.94
C SER A 11 10.50 -3.98 -10.21
N ALA A 12 9.32 -4.35 -9.76
CA ALA A 12 8.84 -5.73 -9.79
C ALA A 12 7.47 -5.85 -10.47
N SER A 13 7.29 -6.88 -11.28
CA SER A 13 6.02 -7.23 -11.88
C SER A 13 5.44 -8.50 -11.28
N TYR A 14 4.10 -8.58 -11.28
CA TYR A 14 3.33 -9.75 -10.87
C TYR A 14 2.61 -10.33 -12.08
N ARG A 15 2.96 -11.54 -12.48
CA ARG A 15 2.31 -12.32 -13.57
C ARG A 15 1.89 -11.48 -14.78
N SER A 16 2.76 -10.56 -15.22
CA SER A 16 2.46 -9.62 -16.33
C SER A 16 2.25 -10.31 -17.67
N TYR A 17 2.51 -11.61 -17.75
CA TYR A 17 2.17 -12.43 -18.90
C TYR A 17 0.69 -12.83 -18.98
N LEU A 18 -0.12 -12.60 -17.94
CA LEU A 18 -1.56 -12.83 -17.99
C LEU A 18 -2.25 -11.60 -18.55
N LEU A 19 -2.98 -11.76 -19.64
CA LEU A 19 -3.90 -10.73 -20.13
C LEU A 19 -5.21 -10.81 -19.35
N ASP A 20 -5.86 -9.67 -19.17
CA ASP A 20 -7.15 -9.52 -18.52
C ASP A 20 -7.11 -9.84 -17.01
N ASP A 21 -7.61 -10.99 -16.60
CA ASP A 21 -7.75 -11.36 -15.19
C ASP A 21 -6.72 -12.43 -14.75
N GLN A 22 -6.64 -12.66 -13.43
CA GLN A 22 -5.69 -13.62 -12.83
C GLN A 22 -6.21 -15.07 -12.84
N VAL A 23 -7.47 -15.30 -13.23
CA VAL A 23 -8.13 -16.61 -13.18
C VAL A 23 -8.28 -17.22 -14.56
N HIS A 24 -8.81 -16.44 -15.50
CA HIS A 24 -9.09 -16.88 -16.87
C HIS A 24 -8.12 -16.21 -17.86
N GLY A 25 -7.24 -15.36 -17.36
CA GLY A 25 -6.28 -14.60 -18.16
C GLY A 25 -5.41 -15.50 -19.02
N ARG A 26 -5.32 -15.15 -20.29
CA ARG A 26 -4.52 -15.87 -21.27
C ARG A 26 -3.05 -15.47 -21.14
N ALA A 27 -2.15 -16.46 -21.19
CA ALA A 27 -0.72 -16.18 -21.23
C ALA A 27 -0.32 -15.52 -22.56
N ASP A 28 0.41 -14.39 -22.48
CA ASP A 28 0.94 -13.64 -23.61
C ASP A 28 2.36 -13.17 -23.34
N LEU A 29 3.24 -13.35 -24.30
CA LEU A 29 4.65 -12.95 -24.22
C LEU A 29 4.84 -11.42 -24.32
N GLY A 30 3.88 -10.72 -24.90
CA GLY A 30 3.89 -9.26 -25.02
C GLY A 30 3.90 -8.57 -23.66
N GLY A 31 3.19 -9.13 -22.66
CA GLY A 31 3.20 -8.62 -21.29
C GLY A 31 4.59 -8.67 -20.64
N LEU A 32 5.36 -9.74 -20.84
CA LEU A 32 6.74 -9.83 -20.37
C LEU A 32 7.65 -8.79 -21.05
N THR A 33 7.48 -8.63 -22.37
CA THR A 33 8.22 -7.62 -23.14
C THR A 33 7.94 -6.22 -22.62
N LYS A 34 6.66 -5.85 -22.44
CA LYS A 34 6.25 -4.54 -21.91
C LYS A 34 6.82 -4.29 -20.52
N ALA A 35 6.75 -5.28 -19.62
CA ALA A 35 7.29 -5.15 -18.27
C ALA A 35 8.81 -4.88 -18.28
N LEU A 36 9.58 -5.59 -19.12
CA LEU A 36 11.03 -5.37 -19.25
C LEU A 36 11.35 -4.01 -19.89
N GLN A 37 10.60 -3.60 -20.91
CA GLN A 37 10.74 -2.28 -21.54
C GLN A 37 10.37 -1.13 -20.59
N ALA A 38 9.41 -1.35 -19.69
CA ALA A 38 9.04 -0.42 -18.60
C ALA A 38 10.09 -0.39 -17.47
N GLY A 39 11.18 -1.13 -17.56
CA GLY A 39 12.27 -1.13 -16.58
C GLY A 39 12.11 -2.09 -15.41
N CYS A 40 11.19 -3.06 -15.45
CA CYS A 40 11.09 -4.06 -14.40
C CYS A 40 12.37 -4.89 -14.28
N ARG A 41 12.81 -5.09 -13.04
CA ARG A 41 14.01 -5.90 -12.69
C ARG A 41 13.68 -7.12 -11.85
N CYS A 42 12.39 -7.40 -11.63
CA CYS A 42 11.90 -8.66 -11.10
C CYS A 42 10.68 -9.09 -11.91
N LEU A 43 10.73 -10.27 -12.52
CA LEU A 43 9.63 -10.89 -13.23
C LEU A 43 9.20 -12.16 -12.53
N GLU A 44 7.89 -12.37 -12.37
CA GLU A 44 7.34 -13.64 -11.91
C GLU A 44 6.92 -14.50 -13.08
N LEU A 45 7.37 -15.76 -13.09
CA LEU A 45 6.96 -16.78 -14.04
C LEU A 45 6.26 -17.92 -13.29
N GLY A 46 4.98 -18.15 -13.59
CA GLY A 46 4.25 -19.35 -13.21
C GLY A 46 4.57 -20.48 -14.17
N VAL A 47 4.93 -21.65 -13.67
CA VAL A 47 5.30 -22.79 -14.52
C VAL A 47 4.55 -24.03 -14.06
N THR A 48 3.86 -24.67 -14.99
CA THR A 48 3.06 -25.88 -14.77
C THR A 48 3.46 -26.98 -15.73
N ASP A 49 3.06 -28.21 -15.43
CA ASP A 49 3.25 -29.32 -16.37
C ASP A 49 2.47 -29.07 -17.65
N GLY A 50 3.11 -29.34 -18.76
CA GLY A 50 2.54 -29.30 -20.10
C GLY A 50 2.58 -30.66 -20.79
N PRO A 51 1.96 -30.77 -21.97
CA PRO A 51 1.95 -31.99 -22.77
C PRO A 51 3.37 -32.31 -23.27
N GLU A 52 3.58 -33.55 -23.63
CA GLU A 52 4.85 -34.07 -24.22
C GLU A 52 6.09 -33.81 -23.36
N GLY A 53 5.90 -33.54 -22.04
CA GLY A 53 7.00 -33.26 -21.11
C GLY A 53 7.55 -31.82 -21.17
N GLU A 54 6.94 -30.91 -21.93
CA GLU A 54 7.37 -29.53 -22.10
C GLU A 54 6.63 -28.62 -21.12
N PRO A 55 7.32 -27.94 -20.17
CA PRO A 55 6.68 -27.05 -19.20
C PRO A 55 6.03 -25.83 -19.87
N LEU A 56 4.87 -25.43 -19.36
CA LEU A 56 4.10 -24.29 -19.84
C LEU A 56 4.19 -23.09 -18.91
N LEU A 57 4.12 -21.91 -19.51
CA LEU A 57 3.89 -20.65 -18.79
C LEU A 57 2.40 -20.57 -18.44
N GLY A 58 2.07 -20.58 -17.15
CA GLY A 58 0.66 -20.59 -16.72
C GLY A 58 0.51 -20.40 -15.22
N VAL A 59 -0.72 -20.57 -14.77
CA VAL A 59 -1.11 -20.55 -13.35
C VAL A 59 -1.86 -21.82 -13.03
N ASP A 60 -1.41 -22.54 -12.01
CA ASP A 60 -2.13 -23.68 -11.47
C ASP A 60 -3.05 -23.21 -10.34
N TYR A 61 -4.35 -23.35 -10.54
CA TYR A 61 -5.37 -23.01 -9.54
C TYR A 61 -5.64 -24.13 -8.53
N GLY A 62 -4.90 -25.24 -8.60
CA GLY A 62 -5.10 -26.40 -7.74
C GLY A 62 -6.31 -27.27 -8.18
N PRO A 63 -6.64 -28.31 -7.39
CA PRO A 63 -7.64 -29.33 -7.77
C PRO A 63 -9.10 -28.83 -7.83
N GLU A 64 -9.37 -27.61 -7.39
CA GLU A 64 -10.72 -27.00 -7.42
C GLU A 64 -11.01 -26.20 -8.70
N ALA A 65 -10.06 -26.08 -9.61
CA ALA A 65 -10.36 -25.51 -10.91
C ALA A 65 -11.39 -26.40 -11.64
N PRO A 66 -12.47 -25.81 -12.19
CA PRO A 66 -13.45 -26.62 -12.90
C PRO A 66 -12.77 -27.31 -14.08
N ARG A 67 -12.58 -28.62 -13.95
CA ARG A 67 -12.13 -29.47 -15.05
C ARG A 67 -13.24 -29.48 -16.08
N HIS A 68 -13.04 -28.79 -17.18
CA HIS A 68 -13.95 -28.99 -18.35
C HIS A 68 -13.78 -30.42 -18.83
N HIS A 69 -14.61 -31.31 -18.28
CA HIS A 69 -14.85 -32.60 -18.88
C HIS A 69 -15.58 -32.37 -20.20
N HIS A 70 -14.93 -32.66 -21.29
CA HIS A 70 -15.59 -32.80 -22.58
C HIS A 70 -16.55 -33.98 -22.49
N HIS A 71 -17.79 -33.73 -22.07
CA HIS A 71 -18.89 -34.64 -22.34
C HIS A 71 -19.40 -34.33 -23.74
N HIS A 72 -19.06 -35.23 -24.68
CA HIS A 72 -19.74 -35.30 -25.96
C HIS A 72 -21.19 -35.70 -25.71
N HIS A 73 -22.09 -34.75 -25.68
CA HIS A 73 -23.51 -34.98 -25.89
C HIS A 73 -23.87 -34.40 -27.25
N HIS A 74 -24.17 -35.37 -28.18
CA HIS A 74 -24.82 -35.06 -29.44
C HIS A 74 -26.24 -34.59 -29.12
N HIS A 75 -26.58 -33.33 -29.39
CA HIS A 75 -27.93 -32.91 -29.72
C HIS A 75 -27.87 -31.84 -30.81
N HIS A 76 -28.70 -32.10 -31.84
CA HIS A 76 -28.92 -31.33 -33.05
C HIS A 76 -29.66 -30.00 -32.79
N HIS A 77 -29.37 -29.02 -33.68
CA HIS A 77 -30.11 -27.85 -34.13
C HIS A 77 -30.09 -26.57 -33.27
N HIS A 78 -29.42 -25.55 -33.69
CA HIS A 78 -29.85 -24.39 -34.46
C HIS A 78 -28.67 -23.39 -34.61
N HIS A 79 -28.50 -22.84 -35.81
CA HIS A 79 -27.48 -21.90 -36.19
C HIS A 79 -27.67 -20.56 -35.49
N HIS A 80 -26.76 -20.19 -34.56
CA HIS A 80 -26.33 -18.82 -34.30
C HIS A 80 -24.82 -18.80 -34.38
N HIS A 81 -24.28 -17.99 -35.27
CA HIS A 81 -22.86 -17.74 -35.37
C HIS A 81 -22.36 -17.03 -34.11
N HIS A 82 -21.88 -17.82 -33.13
CA HIS A 82 -20.98 -17.34 -32.12
C HIS A 82 -19.55 -17.44 -32.69
N PRO A 83 -18.68 -16.41 -32.56
CA PRO A 83 -17.28 -16.53 -32.97
C PRO A 83 -16.67 -17.66 -32.17
N HIS A 84 -16.11 -18.66 -32.85
CA HIS A 84 -15.37 -19.74 -32.24
C HIS A 84 -14.30 -19.19 -31.30
N PRO A 85 -14.14 -19.68 -30.07
CA PRO A 85 -12.97 -19.34 -29.26
C PRO A 85 -11.75 -19.81 -30.03
N HIS A 86 -10.93 -18.89 -30.49
CA HIS A 86 -9.65 -19.18 -31.10
C HIS A 86 -8.81 -19.92 -30.04
N HIS A 87 -8.62 -21.23 -30.22
CA HIS A 87 -7.67 -22.02 -29.45
C HIS A 87 -6.25 -21.52 -29.75
N HIS A 88 -5.79 -20.50 -29.01
CA HIS A 88 -4.41 -20.11 -29.06
C HIS A 88 -3.56 -21.23 -28.46
N ALA A 89 -2.46 -21.58 -29.10
CA ALA A 89 -1.54 -22.57 -28.60
C ALA A 89 -0.99 -22.11 -27.21
N PRO A 90 -0.90 -23.04 -26.25
CA PRO A 90 -0.35 -22.71 -24.94
C PRO A 90 1.10 -22.20 -25.08
N VAL A 91 1.45 -21.22 -24.27
CA VAL A 91 2.80 -20.62 -24.28
C VAL A 91 3.76 -21.52 -23.52
N THR A 92 4.80 -22.00 -24.19
CA THR A 92 5.83 -22.81 -23.54
C THR A 92 6.75 -21.92 -22.70
N ILE A 93 7.29 -22.47 -21.60
CA ILE A 93 8.27 -21.76 -20.79
C ILE A 93 9.52 -21.39 -21.60
N ARG A 94 9.91 -22.23 -22.53
CA ARG A 94 11.03 -21.99 -23.45
C ARG A 94 10.86 -20.66 -24.21
N SER A 95 9.68 -20.43 -24.83
CA SER A 95 9.39 -19.18 -25.53
C SER A 95 9.45 -17.98 -24.61
N ALA A 96 8.96 -18.11 -23.36
CA ALA A 96 9.05 -17.04 -22.36
C ALA A 96 10.51 -16.72 -21.99
N LEU A 97 11.35 -17.74 -21.79
CA LEU A 97 12.77 -17.55 -21.50
C LEU A 97 13.54 -16.92 -22.66
N GLU A 98 13.18 -17.23 -23.90
CA GLU A 98 13.76 -16.60 -25.11
C GLU A 98 13.42 -15.09 -25.15
N VAL A 99 12.17 -14.71 -24.83
CA VAL A 99 11.76 -13.30 -24.70
C VAL A 99 12.53 -12.60 -23.58
N VAL A 100 12.60 -13.23 -22.40
CA VAL A 100 13.36 -12.68 -21.28
C VAL A 100 14.82 -12.47 -21.65
N ASN A 101 15.48 -13.45 -22.29
CA ASN A 101 16.87 -13.35 -22.69
C ASN A 101 17.11 -12.22 -23.71
N LYS A 102 16.17 -12.00 -24.63
CA LYS A 102 16.23 -10.94 -25.64
C LYS A 102 16.09 -9.54 -25.02
N TYR A 103 15.17 -9.35 -24.06
CA TYR A 103 14.80 -8.03 -23.57
C TYR A 103 15.39 -7.68 -22.19
N ALA A 104 15.95 -8.65 -21.45
CA ALA A 104 16.41 -8.48 -20.08
C ALA A 104 17.33 -7.27 -19.84
N PHE A 105 18.23 -6.99 -20.79
CA PHE A 105 19.28 -5.97 -20.63
C PHE A 105 19.24 -4.86 -21.70
N LEU A 106 18.10 -4.69 -22.41
CA LEU A 106 17.96 -3.61 -23.40
C LEU A 106 17.80 -2.24 -22.77
N THR A 107 17.00 -2.14 -21.69
CA THR A 107 16.70 -0.87 -21.02
C THR A 107 17.56 -0.60 -19.81
N SER A 108 18.17 -1.64 -19.25
CA SER A 108 19.00 -1.52 -18.04
C SER A 108 20.02 -2.66 -17.98
N PRO A 109 21.31 -2.36 -17.72
CA PRO A 109 22.34 -3.39 -17.60
C PRO A 109 22.34 -4.09 -16.23
N TYR A 110 21.53 -3.62 -15.28
CA TYR A 110 21.51 -4.13 -13.93
C TYR A 110 20.76 -5.46 -13.81
N PRO A 111 21.02 -6.25 -12.75
CA PRO A 111 20.55 -7.63 -12.67
C PRO A 111 19.03 -7.75 -12.79
N LEU A 112 18.60 -8.89 -13.33
CA LEU A 112 17.20 -9.30 -13.37
C LEU A 112 16.99 -10.44 -12.38
N LEU A 113 16.02 -10.30 -11.48
CA LEU A 113 15.51 -11.35 -10.62
C LEU A 113 14.38 -12.07 -11.37
N LEU A 114 14.54 -13.38 -11.59
CA LEU A 114 13.51 -14.21 -12.19
C LEU A 114 12.87 -15.06 -11.09
N TYR A 115 11.67 -14.68 -10.69
CA TYR A 115 10.93 -15.30 -9.61
C TYR A 115 10.10 -16.46 -10.15
N LEU A 116 10.47 -17.70 -9.76
CA LEU A 116 9.84 -18.92 -10.24
C LEU A 116 8.75 -19.40 -9.26
N CYS A 117 7.50 -19.44 -9.73
CA CYS A 117 6.37 -20.11 -9.11
C CYS A 117 6.10 -21.42 -9.87
N GLN A 118 6.99 -22.40 -9.70
CA GLN A 118 6.89 -23.66 -10.43
C GLN A 118 6.06 -24.69 -9.63
N ARG A 119 5.20 -25.42 -10.34
CA ARG A 119 4.38 -26.53 -9.84
C ARG A 119 4.46 -27.75 -10.76
N CYS A 120 5.60 -27.89 -11.42
CA CYS A 120 5.87 -29.01 -12.28
C CYS A 120 6.24 -30.26 -11.50
N SER A 121 5.96 -31.41 -12.12
CA SER A 121 6.56 -32.69 -11.75
C SER A 121 8.10 -32.63 -11.78
N PRO A 122 8.83 -33.44 -10.99
CA PRO A 122 10.27 -33.45 -11.02
C PRO A 122 10.88 -33.72 -12.40
N ALA A 123 10.18 -34.46 -13.25
CA ALA A 123 10.59 -34.71 -14.63
C ALA A 123 10.63 -33.40 -15.46
N GLN A 124 9.55 -32.62 -15.40
CA GLN A 124 9.46 -31.35 -16.12
C GLN A 124 10.30 -30.24 -15.45
N GLN A 125 10.57 -30.32 -14.17
CA GLN A 125 11.54 -29.43 -13.51
C GLN A 125 12.96 -29.61 -14.08
N ARG A 126 13.38 -30.85 -14.42
CA ARG A 126 14.65 -31.10 -15.09
C ARG A 126 14.70 -30.47 -16.48
N VAL A 127 13.59 -30.55 -17.22
CA VAL A 127 13.46 -29.88 -18.54
C VAL A 127 13.54 -28.36 -18.37
N LEU A 128 12.85 -27.80 -17.39
CA LEU A 128 12.92 -26.38 -17.04
C LEU A 128 14.36 -25.96 -16.72
N ALA A 129 15.08 -26.74 -15.92
CA ALA A 129 16.49 -26.46 -15.58
C ALA A 129 17.38 -26.45 -16.83
N GLN A 130 17.15 -27.36 -17.78
CA GLN A 130 17.87 -27.39 -19.07
C GLN A 130 17.55 -26.14 -19.90
N HIS A 131 16.28 -25.74 -20.00
CA HIS A 131 15.88 -24.53 -20.72
C HIS A 131 16.51 -23.27 -20.12
N LEU A 132 16.53 -23.15 -18.78
CA LEU A 132 17.18 -22.04 -18.09
C LEU A 132 18.67 -21.95 -18.41
N LYS A 133 19.39 -23.09 -18.34
CA LYS A 133 20.82 -23.16 -18.70
C LYS A 133 21.05 -22.80 -20.16
N LYS A 134 20.23 -23.32 -21.07
CA LYS A 134 20.35 -23.07 -22.52
C LYS A 134 20.04 -21.62 -22.88
N ALA A 135 18.98 -21.04 -22.30
CA ALA A 135 18.54 -19.68 -22.61
C ALA A 135 19.52 -18.63 -22.08
N PHE A 136 20.02 -18.79 -20.87
CA PHE A 136 20.77 -17.72 -20.18
C PHE A 136 22.29 -17.98 -20.15
N GLY A 137 22.74 -19.23 -20.21
CA GLY A 137 24.15 -19.57 -20.21
C GLY A 137 24.95 -18.87 -19.11
N SER A 138 25.99 -18.14 -19.48
CA SER A 138 26.84 -17.40 -18.54
C SER A 138 26.17 -16.21 -17.86
N ARG A 139 24.98 -15.76 -18.31
CA ARG A 139 24.20 -14.70 -17.65
C ARG A 139 23.55 -15.22 -16.37
N LEU A 140 23.30 -16.52 -16.28
CA LEU A 140 22.72 -17.12 -15.06
C LEU A 140 23.74 -17.04 -13.93
N TYR A 141 23.33 -16.47 -12.81
CA TYR A 141 24.17 -16.39 -11.63
C TYR A 141 24.06 -17.69 -10.85
N GLY A 142 25.12 -18.52 -10.91
CA GLY A 142 25.13 -19.85 -10.29
C GLY A 142 25.25 -19.80 -8.78
N ALA A 143 24.70 -20.82 -8.12
CA ALA A 143 24.81 -21.00 -6.68
C ALA A 143 26.26 -21.26 -6.21
N ASP A 144 27.13 -21.75 -7.09
CA ASP A 144 28.54 -22.04 -6.78
C ASP A 144 29.34 -20.79 -6.35
N ALA A 145 28.91 -19.60 -6.78
CA ALA A 145 29.49 -18.33 -6.33
C ALA A 145 29.16 -18.01 -4.86
N LEU A 146 28.24 -18.73 -4.23
CA LEU A 146 27.77 -18.52 -2.87
C LEU A 146 28.46 -19.43 -1.82
N THR A 147 29.16 -20.50 -2.27
CA THR A 147 29.71 -21.53 -1.37
C THR A 147 31.01 -21.13 -0.67
N VAL A 148 31.52 -19.93 -0.90
CA VAL A 148 32.73 -19.42 -0.23
C VAL A 148 32.35 -18.45 0.89
N GLY A 149 31.52 -18.89 1.83
CA GLY A 149 31.38 -18.21 3.12
C GLY A 149 32.55 -18.59 4.04
N PRO A 150 33.06 -17.68 4.90
CA PRO A 150 34.05 -18.04 5.90
C PRO A 150 33.48 -19.15 6.78
N ALA A 151 34.35 -20.04 7.27
CA ALA A 151 34.01 -21.15 8.15
C ALA A 151 33.19 -20.66 9.38
N GLY A 152 31.87 -20.64 9.27
CA GLY A 152 30.95 -20.10 10.26
C GLY A 152 29.47 -20.07 9.82
N GLY A 153 29.15 -20.54 8.63
CA GLY A 153 27.78 -20.91 8.24
C GLY A 153 26.80 -19.78 7.89
N ARG A 154 27.23 -18.52 7.85
CA ARG A 154 26.38 -17.37 7.48
C ARG A 154 26.53 -17.05 6.01
N ALA A 155 25.40 -16.73 5.33
CA ALA A 155 25.44 -16.22 3.96
C ALA A 155 26.27 -14.93 3.86
N PRO A 156 27.08 -14.77 2.79
CA PRO A 156 27.80 -13.51 2.57
C PRO A 156 26.81 -12.37 2.34
N PRO A 157 27.21 -11.10 2.58
CA PRO A 157 26.37 -9.96 2.27
C PRO A 157 25.90 -10.00 0.80
N LEU A 158 24.67 -9.54 0.56
CA LEU A 158 24.14 -9.44 -0.79
C LEU A 158 25.05 -8.57 -1.66
N PRO A 159 25.40 -8.98 -2.89
CA PRO A 159 26.19 -8.17 -3.79
C PRO A 159 25.43 -6.93 -4.24
N SER A 160 26.14 -5.98 -4.80
CA SER A 160 25.57 -4.76 -5.33
C SER A 160 25.01 -4.96 -6.75
N PRO A 161 24.04 -4.12 -7.19
CA PRO A 161 23.60 -4.15 -8.60
C PRO A 161 24.75 -3.98 -9.60
N GLU A 162 25.79 -3.22 -9.24
CA GLU A 162 26.97 -3.00 -10.09
C GLU A 162 27.78 -4.29 -10.30
N GLN A 163 27.98 -5.06 -9.22
CA GLN A 163 28.68 -6.36 -9.30
C GLN A 163 27.90 -7.41 -10.10
N LEU A 164 26.58 -7.26 -10.14
CA LEU A 164 25.69 -8.21 -10.83
C LEU A 164 25.23 -7.76 -12.22
N LYS A 165 25.87 -6.75 -12.80
CA LYS A 165 25.54 -6.32 -14.18
C LYS A 165 25.52 -7.48 -15.15
N GLY A 166 24.49 -7.53 -16.00
CA GLY A 166 24.30 -8.57 -17.00
C GLY A 166 23.95 -9.96 -16.44
N ARG A 167 23.66 -10.07 -15.13
CA ARG A 167 23.33 -11.33 -14.48
C ARG A 167 21.83 -11.50 -14.28
N ILE A 168 21.39 -12.75 -14.36
CA ILE A 168 20.02 -13.19 -14.03
C ILE A 168 20.11 -14.06 -12.78
N LEU A 169 19.38 -13.65 -11.72
CA LEU A 169 19.29 -14.36 -10.47
C LEU A 169 17.96 -15.12 -10.41
N LEU A 170 18.02 -16.43 -10.21
CA LEU A 170 16.82 -17.23 -9.99
C LEU A 170 16.38 -17.14 -8.54
N VAL A 171 15.10 -16.78 -8.32
CA VAL A 171 14.44 -16.78 -7.02
C VAL A 171 13.44 -17.93 -7.00
N GLY A 172 13.56 -18.85 -6.05
CA GLY A 172 12.69 -20.01 -6.00
C GLY A 172 12.82 -20.81 -4.70
N LYS A 173 12.12 -21.92 -4.60
CA LYS A 173 12.35 -22.88 -3.51
C LYS A 173 13.70 -23.59 -3.72
N LYS A 174 14.36 -23.90 -2.61
CA LYS A 174 15.70 -24.49 -2.61
C LYS A 174 15.76 -25.65 -1.60
N LEU A 175 16.37 -26.77 -1.99
CA LEU A 175 16.64 -27.88 -1.10
C LEU A 175 17.76 -27.53 -0.12
N SER A 176 17.72 -28.15 1.04
CA SER A 176 18.84 -28.07 1.99
C SER A 176 20.11 -28.64 1.39
N PRO A 177 21.29 -28.04 1.65
CA PRO A 177 22.57 -28.62 1.23
C PRO A 177 22.85 -30.02 1.82
N GLU A 178 22.24 -30.32 2.96
CA GLU A 178 22.42 -31.58 3.68
C GLU A 178 21.58 -32.75 3.13
N GLU A 179 20.66 -32.48 2.21
CA GLU A 179 19.84 -33.52 1.57
C GLU A 179 20.60 -34.15 0.40
N ASP A 180 21.07 -35.38 0.58
CA ASP A 180 21.84 -36.17 -0.41
C ASP A 180 20.93 -36.93 -1.39
N GLY A 181 19.98 -36.28 -2.02
CA GLY A 181 19.06 -36.91 -2.98
C GLY A 181 18.95 -36.15 -4.30
N SER A 182 18.59 -36.87 -5.39
CA SER A 182 18.24 -36.23 -6.68
C SER A 182 16.92 -35.44 -6.61
N GLU A 183 16.12 -35.69 -5.58
CA GLU A 183 14.83 -35.03 -5.30
C GLU A 183 14.65 -34.90 -3.78
N GLY A 184 13.95 -33.86 -3.37
CA GLY A 184 13.59 -33.62 -1.97
C GLY A 184 12.24 -32.91 -1.84
N GLU A 185 11.74 -32.73 -0.62
CA GLU A 185 10.46 -32.07 -0.34
C GLU A 185 10.68 -30.72 0.33
N VAL A 186 10.01 -29.69 -0.17
CA VAL A 186 9.99 -28.35 0.42
C VAL A 186 8.56 -27.94 0.77
N SER A 187 8.40 -27.15 1.83
CA SER A 187 7.09 -26.63 2.25
C SER A 187 6.63 -25.48 1.36
N GLU A 188 5.35 -25.47 0.99
CA GLU A 188 4.69 -24.35 0.28
C GLU A 188 3.98 -23.36 1.23
N GLU A 189 4.35 -23.32 2.49
CA GLU A 189 3.68 -22.50 3.52
C GLU A 189 3.57 -20.99 3.21
N ASP A 190 4.19 -20.53 2.13
CA ASP A 190 4.24 -19.12 1.74
C ASP A 190 3.07 -18.71 0.81
N GLU A 191 2.25 -19.64 0.35
CA GLU A 191 1.08 -19.34 -0.46
C GLU A 191 -0.17 -19.38 0.42
N GLU A 192 -0.69 -18.21 0.81
CA GLU A 192 -2.02 -18.09 1.40
C GLU A 192 -3.05 -18.66 0.42
N ILE A 193 -3.57 -19.83 0.74
CA ILE A 193 -4.81 -20.30 0.17
C ILE A 193 -5.90 -19.38 0.73
N GLY A 194 -6.64 -18.73 -0.17
CA GLY A 194 -7.57 -17.66 0.07
C GLY A 194 -8.22 -17.56 1.44
N GLY A 195 -8.15 -16.37 2.01
CA GLY A 195 -9.11 -15.81 2.94
C GLY A 195 -9.43 -16.60 4.19
N GLY A 196 -8.51 -16.71 5.12
CA GLY A 196 -8.79 -17.18 6.46
C GLY A 196 -7.68 -16.73 7.39
N GLY A 197 -7.80 -15.51 7.93
CA GLY A 197 -6.99 -15.11 9.07
C GLY A 197 -7.20 -16.09 10.21
N PRO A 198 -6.22 -16.30 11.11
CA PRO A 198 -6.39 -17.19 12.23
C PRO A 198 -7.36 -16.57 13.24
N LEU A 199 -8.66 -16.77 13.02
CA LEU A 199 -9.66 -16.82 14.08
C LEU A 199 -9.51 -18.15 14.81
N ALA A 200 -8.29 -18.45 15.24
CA ALA A 200 -8.03 -19.56 16.14
C ALA A 200 -8.31 -19.10 17.57
N GLY A 201 -9.48 -19.49 18.08
CA GLY A 201 -9.70 -19.66 19.51
C GLY A 201 -10.00 -18.40 20.31
N ARG A 202 -10.99 -17.58 19.95
CA ARG A 202 -11.72 -16.83 20.94
C ARG A 202 -13.03 -17.55 21.23
N ARG A 203 -13.02 -18.29 22.35
CA ARG A 203 -14.19 -18.85 22.98
C ARG A 203 -15.08 -17.68 23.40
N MET A 204 -16.09 -17.33 22.58
CA MET A 204 -17.18 -16.49 23.05
C MET A 204 -18.09 -17.40 23.87
N THR A 205 -17.98 -17.32 25.17
CA THR A 205 -19.01 -17.77 26.09
C THR A 205 -20.11 -16.72 26.07
N ILE A 206 -21.23 -17.03 25.46
CA ILE A 206 -22.49 -16.30 25.65
C ILE A 206 -23.04 -16.80 26.99
N PRO A 207 -23.35 -15.93 27.98
CA PRO A 207 -23.98 -16.36 29.21
C PRO A 207 -25.47 -16.62 28.95
N GLY A 208 -25.91 -17.86 29.14
CA GLY A 208 -27.32 -18.24 29.23
C GLY A 208 -27.85 -18.98 27.99
N GLU A 209 -27.56 -20.29 27.96
CA GLU A 209 -28.45 -21.34 27.46
C GLU A 209 -27.75 -22.69 27.70
N GLU A 210 -28.24 -23.42 28.69
CA GLU A 210 -27.92 -24.82 28.90
C GLU A 210 -28.70 -25.69 27.89
N GLU A 211 -28.04 -26.78 27.45
CA GLU A 211 -28.57 -27.91 26.67
C GLU A 211 -28.75 -27.68 25.17
N LEU A 212 -27.67 -28.01 24.44
CA LEU A 212 -27.66 -29.00 23.34
C LEU A 212 -26.21 -29.11 22.85
N GLY A 213 -25.56 -30.21 23.18
CA GLY A 213 -24.16 -30.51 22.82
C GLY A 213 -23.98 -30.69 21.31
N VAL A 214 -23.90 -29.63 20.55
CA VAL A 214 -23.34 -29.65 19.20
C VAL A 214 -21.85 -29.44 19.32
N VAL A 215 -21.09 -30.51 19.33
CA VAL A 215 -19.65 -30.49 19.13
C VAL A 215 -19.39 -30.03 17.70
N LEU A 216 -19.17 -28.75 17.51
CA LEU A 216 -18.58 -28.23 16.27
C LEU A 216 -17.16 -28.82 16.17
N VAL A 217 -17.04 -29.89 15.40
CA VAL A 217 -15.74 -30.44 15.00
C VAL A 217 -15.13 -29.40 14.07
N VAL A 218 -14.25 -28.54 14.62
CA VAL A 218 -13.40 -27.66 13.83
C VAL A 218 -12.47 -28.57 13.03
N PRO A 219 -12.55 -28.58 11.68
CA PRO A 219 -11.63 -29.39 10.90
C PRO A 219 -10.20 -29.00 11.24
N PRO A 220 -9.26 -29.98 11.33
CA PRO A 220 -7.86 -29.68 11.58
C PRO A 220 -7.37 -28.68 10.53
N PRO A 221 -6.46 -27.76 10.90
CA PRO A 221 -5.90 -26.81 9.95
C PRO A 221 -5.31 -27.58 8.76
N PRO A 222 -5.51 -27.11 7.52
CA PRO A 222 -5.01 -27.79 6.34
C PRO A 222 -3.51 -28.00 6.50
N GLN A 223 -3.06 -29.24 6.28
CA GLN A 223 -1.63 -29.56 6.35
C GLN A 223 -0.90 -28.76 5.27
N PRO A 224 0.30 -28.20 5.57
CA PRO A 224 1.07 -27.48 4.58
C PRO A 224 1.34 -28.38 3.37
N ARG A 225 1.04 -27.88 2.19
CA ARG A 225 1.35 -28.59 0.95
C ARG A 225 2.86 -28.77 0.85
N ARG A 226 3.29 -29.95 0.44
CA ARG A 226 4.68 -30.26 0.17
C ARG A 226 4.90 -30.32 -1.33
N LEU A 227 5.93 -29.61 -1.80
CA LEU A 227 6.37 -29.61 -3.17
C LEU A 227 7.60 -30.49 -3.32
N ARG A 228 7.56 -31.47 -4.23
CA ARG A 228 8.76 -32.22 -4.62
C ARG A 228 9.62 -31.37 -5.56
N LEU A 229 10.88 -31.27 -5.25
CA LEU A 229 11.84 -30.44 -5.96
C LEU A 229 13.02 -31.30 -6.45
N CYS A 230 13.38 -31.17 -7.73
CA CYS A 230 14.58 -31.82 -8.26
C CYS A 230 15.84 -31.01 -7.94
N ARG A 231 16.95 -31.72 -7.73
CA ARG A 231 18.23 -31.11 -7.40
C ARG A 231 18.74 -30.17 -8.49
N GLU A 232 18.60 -30.56 -9.75
CA GLU A 232 19.09 -29.80 -10.91
C GLU A 232 18.46 -28.39 -10.99
N LEU A 233 17.18 -28.23 -10.65
CA LEU A 233 16.52 -26.94 -10.59
C LEU A 233 16.90 -26.18 -9.31
N SER A 234 16.92 -26.87 -8.17
CA SER A 234 17.30 -26.32 -6.86
C SER A 234 18.69 -25.68 -6.91
N ASP A 235 19.66 -26.32 -7.56
CA ASP A 235 21.05 -25.85 -7.63
C ASP A 235 21.20 -24.58 -8.50
N LEU A 236 20.26 -24.31 -9.39
CA LEU A 236 20.23 -23.07 -10.16
C LEU A 236 19.67 -21.88 -9.37
N VAL A 237 18.95 -22.13 -8.28
CA VAL A 237 18.36 -21.08 -7.46
C VAL A 237 19.44 -20.30 -6.73
N SER A 238 19.60 -19.03 -7.07
CA SER A 238 20.57 -18.10 -6.45
C SER A 238 20.05 -17.51 -5.15
N VAL A 239 18.74 -17.29 -5.06
CA VAL A 239 18.07 -16.69 -3.90
C VAL A 239 16.90 -17.56 -3.49
N ALA A 240 16.94 -18.10 -2.27
CA ALA A 240 15.90 -18.99 -1.77
C ALA A 240 14.66 -18.19 -1.35
N ARG A 241 13.48 -18.61 -1.80
CA ARG A 241 12.21 -18.04 -1.38
C ARG A 241 11.82 -18.55 0.00
N THR A 242 11.52 -17.61 0.90
CA THR A 242 10.98 -17.86 2.24
C THR A 242 9.66 -17.11 2.43
N GLY A 243 8.87 -17.46 3.44
CA GLY A 243 7.64 -16.76 3.80
C GLY A 243 7.77 -15.91 5.05
N SER A 244 6.63 -15.45 5.56
CA SER A 244 6.54 -14.59 6.76
C SER A 244 7.16 -15.21 8.00
N ARG A 245 7.25 -16.54 8.11
CA ARG A 245 7.94 -17.23 9.22
C ARG A 245 9.39 -16.77 9.39
N SER A 246 10.09 -16.42 8.31
CA SER A 246 11.47 -15.92 8.41
C SER A 246 11.54 -14.58 9.15
N PHE A 247 10.53 -13.72 8.98
CA PHE A 247 10.38 -12.48 9.74
C PHE A 247 10.16 -12.75 11.23
N TYR A 248 9.26 -13.69 11.58
CA TYR A 248 8.98 -14.01 12.98
C TYR A 248 10.12 -14.75 13.65
N ALA A 249 10.84 -15.62 12.93
CA ALA A 249 11.99 -16.36 13.45
C ALA A 249 13.13 -15.42 13.88
N GLN A 250 13.40 -14.36 13.11
CA GLN A 250 14.43 -13.37 13.47
C GLN A 250 14.07 -12.52 14.69
N ARG A 251 12.79 -12.48 15.09
CA ARG A 251 12.31 -11.70 16.24
C ARG A 251 12.44 -12.41 17.58
N GLY A 252 12.68 -13.72 17.60
CA GLY A 252 12.72 -14.51 18.84
C GLY A 252 11.40 -14.47 19.65
N HIS A 253 10.25 -14.36 18.98
CA HIS A 253 8.96 -14.14 19.63
C HIS A 253 8.40 -15.39 20.32
N PRO A 254 7.96 -15.29 21.62
CA PRO A 254 7.37 -16.38 22.38
C PRO A 254 5.90 -16.69 22.01
N LYS A 255 5.32 -16.13 20.93
CA LYS A 255 3.90 -16.29 20.60
C LYS A 255 3.48 -17.67 20.06
N GLN A 256 4.39 -18.64 19.98
CA GLN A 256 4.04 -20.03 19.65
C GLN A 256 3.96 -20.96 20.86
N ARG A 257 4.04 -20.42 22.09
CA ARG A 257 3.79 -21.20 23.32
C ARG A 257 2.38 -20.92 23.84
N GLN A 258 1.36 -21.49 23.21
CA GLN A 258 0.04 -21.65 23.80
C GLN A 258 -0.17 -23.11 24.26
N SER A 259 0.75 -23.57 25.09
CA SER A 259 0.51 -24.63 26.07
C SER A 259 1.40 -24.33 27.27
N PRO A 260 0.87 -24.37 28.51
CA PRO A 260 1.72 -24.17 29.69
C PRO A 260 2.77 -25.25 29.73
N PRO A 261 4.03 -24.94 30.09
CA PRO A 261 5.07 -25.94 30.20
C PRO A 261 4.76 -26.88 31.37
N SER A 262 4.59 -28.14 31.06
CA SER A 262 4.39 -29.21 32.07
C SER A 262 5.67 -29.62 32.77
N SER A 263 6.78 -28.87 32.63
CA SER A 263 8.00 -29.10 33.45
C SER A 263 9.01 -27.95 33.29
N PRO A 264 9.76 -27.60 34.38
CA PRO A 264 10.66 -26.43 34.42
C PRO A 264 12.07 -26.67 33.87
N SER A 265 12.30 -27.66 33.02
CA SER A 265 13.65 -28.07 32.61
C SER A 265 13.81 -28.28 31.09
N SER A 266 13.14 -27.48 30.24
CA SER A 266 13.48 -27.50 28.80
C SER A 266 14.50 -26.41 28.48
N PRO A 267 15.70 -26.76 27.96
CA PRO A 267 16.69 -25.79 27.53
C PRO A 267 16.09 -24.92 26.40
N CYS A 268 16.42 -23.61 26.41
CA CYS A 268 16.10 -22.70 25.33
C CYS A 268 16.58 -23.32 24.02
N THR A 269 15.66 -23.68 23.13
CA THR A 269 16.02 -24.13 21.80
C THR A 269 16.81 -22.99 21.12
N PRO A 270 18.05 -23.22 20.66
CA PRO A 270 18.82 -22.23 19.93
C PRO A 270 18.01 -21.76 18.73
N LEU A 271 18.10 -20.46 18.39
CA LEU A 271 17.60 -19.95 17.11
C LEU A 271 18.15 -20.83 15.97
N PRO A 272 17.31 -21.25 15.02
CA PRO A 272 17.80 -22.02 13.89
C PRO A 272 18.94 -21.23 13.21
N PRO A 273 20.02 -21.88 12.81
CA PRO A 273 21.14 -21.22 12.16
C PRO A 273 20.66 -20.50 10.90
N GLU A 274 21.18 -19.29 10.65
CA GLU A 274 20.90 -18.56 9.41
C GLU A 274 21.32 -19.45 8.22
N PRO A 275 20.48 -19.53 7.16
CA PRO A 275 20.82 -20.37 6.02
C PRO A 275 22.10 -19.84 5.33
N PRO A 276 22.94 -20.75 4.81
CA PRO A 276 24.21 -20.39 4.15
C PRO A 276 24.02 -19.77 2.76
N TYR A 277 22.81 -19.39 2.39
CA TYR A 277 22.45 -18.84 1.09
C TYR A 277 21.55 -17.61 1.24
N TRP A 278 21.50 -16.79 0.21
CA TRP A 278 20.64 -15.60 0.18
C TRP A 278 19.16 -15.98 0.18
N THR A 279 18.38 -15.20 0.91
CA THR A 279 16.94 -15.39 1.04
C THR A 279 16.17 -14.16 0.59
N LEU A 280 14.96 -14.41 0.06
CA LEU A 280 13.94 -13.40 -0.22
C LEU A 280 12.67 -13.78 0.50
N CYS A 281 12.21 -12.93 1.42
CA CYS A 281 10.95 -13.09 2.11
C CYS A 281 9.79 -12.62 1.22
N SER A 282 8.92 -13.54 0.82
CA SER A 282 7.72 -13.23 0.02
C SER A 282 6.51 -13.15 0.93
N LEU A 283 5.83 -12.00 0.92
CA LEU A 283 4.67 -11.68 1.73
C LEU A 283 3.44 -11.52 0.84
N GLY A 284 2.29 -12.00 1.26
CA GLY A 284 1.01 -11.61 0.69
C GLY A 284 0.66 -10.17 1.07
N GLU A 285 -0.17 -9.52 0.27
CA GLU A 285 -0.63 -8.15 0.47
C GLU A 285 -1.19 -7.90 1.88
N GLY A 286 -2.10 -8.77 2.35
CA GLY A 286 -2.71 -8.65 3.68
C GLY A 286 -1.70 -8.78 4.81
N GLU A 287 -0.78 -9.74 4.73
CA GLU A 287 0.27 -9.94 5.72
C GLU A 287 1.26 -8.77 5.75
N ALA A 288 1.69 -8.29 4.58
CA ALA A 288 2.56 -7.13 4.49
C ALA A 288 1.89 -5.86 5.04
N GLY A 289 0.60 -5.66 4.75
CA GLY A 289 -0.20 -4.57 5.30
C GLY A 289 -0.26 -4.64 6.83
N ARG A 290 -0.52 -5.84 7.37
CA ARG A 290 -0.52 -6.07 8.83
C ARG A 290 0.83 -5.77 9.46
N LEU A 291 1.94 -6.25 8.88
CA LEU A 291 3.29 -5.97 9.38
C LEU A 291 3.63 -4.47 9.33
N THR A 292 3.23 -3.79 8.26
CA THR A 292 3.44 -2.34 8.12
C THR A 292 2.64 -1.54 9.15
N SER A 293 1.44 -2.01 9.54
CA SER A 293 0.59 -1.33 10.53
C SER A 293 0.94 -1.67 11.98
N GLU A 294 1.18 -2.96 12.29
CA GLU A 294 1.39 -3.39 13.68
C GLU A 294 2.85 -3.28 14.14
N THR A 295 3.81 -3.47 13.22
CA THR A 295 5.24 -3.57 13.56
C THR A 295 6.13 -2.87 12.53
N PRO A 296 5.84 -1.59 12.20
CA PRO A 296 6.51 -0.88 11.11
C PRO A 296 8.03 -0.76 11.31
N GLU A 297 8.48 -0.48 12.54
CA GLU A 297 9.91 -0.33 12.83
C GLU A 297 10.68 -1.64 12.63
N GLU A 298 10.08 -2.74 13.07
CA GLU A 298 10.70 -4.06 12.98
C GLU A 298 10.75 -4.54 11.53
N LEU A 299 9.73 -4.21 10.73
CA LEU A 299 9.73 -4.48 9.31
C LEU A 299 10.85 -3.71 8.59
N VAL A 300 11.05 -2.44 8.92
CA VAL A 300 12.17 -1.64 8.38
C VAL A 300 13.51 -2.25 8.78
N VAL A 301 13.69 -2.67 10.04
CA VAL A 301 14.94 -3.32 10.50
C VAL A 301 15.18 -4.64 9.76
N PHE A 302 14.15 -5.46 9.58
CA PHE A 302 14.22 -6.72 8.84
C PHE A 302 14.65 -6.50 7.39
N THR A 303 14.02 -5.52 6.71
CA THR A 303 14.30 -5.22 5.30
C THR A 303 15.66 -4.57 5.06
N LYS A 304 16.37 -4.08 6.09
CA LYS A 304 17.77 -3.61 5.94
C LYS A 304 18.71 -4.71 5.45
N ARG A 305 18.46 -5.95 5.86
CA ARG A 305 19.34 -7.09 5.61
C ARG A 305 18.74 -8.12 4.67
N THR A 306 17.41 -8.29 4.70
CA THR A 306 16.69 -9.32 3.94
C THR A 306 15.92 -8.71 2.79
N LEU A 307 16.05 -9.27 1.59
CA LEU A 307 15.18 -8.93 0.48
C LEU A 307 13.75 -9.32 0.82
N SER A 308 12.82 -8.41 0.61
CA SER A 308 11.40 -8.61 0.89
C SER A 308 10.56 -8.24 -0.33
N ARG A 309 9.59 -9.09 -0.66
CA ARG A 309 8.69 -8.93 -1.78
C ARG A 309 7.25 -8.98 -1.30
N VAL A 310 6.42 -8.08 -1.79
CA VAL A 310 4.97 -8.12 -1.63
C VAL A 310 4.33 -8.48 -2.95
N ARG A 311 3.38 -9.44 -2.91
CA ARG A 311 2.55 -9.83 -4.04
C ARG A 311 1.11 -9.40 -3.82
N PRO A 312 0.36 -9.03 -4.87
CA PRO A 312 -1.06 -8.76 -4.80
C PRO A 312 -1.83 -9.91 -4.15
N SER A 313 -2.93 -9.58 -3.49
CA SER A 313 -3.82 -10.56 -2.89
C SER A 313 -4.47 -11.44 -3.96
N SER A 314 -4.72 -12.70 -3.63
CA SER A 314 -5.46 -13.63 -4.50
C SER A 314 -6.91 -13.21 -4.77
N VAL A 315 -7.46 -12.29 -3.97
CA VAL A 315 -8.81 -11.74 -4.21
C VAL A 315 -8.84 -10.68 -5.32
N ARG A 316 -7.68 -10.22 -5.80
CA ARG A 316 -7.57 -9.30 -6.95
C ARG A 316 -7.64 -10.07 -8.27
N LEU A 317 -8.78 -10.72 -8.49
CA LEU A 317 -9.02 -11.55 -9.68
C LEU A 317 -8.97 -10.72 -10.96
N ASP A 318 -9.36 -9.44 -10.87
CA ASP A 318 -9.37 -8.44 -11.95
C ASP A 318 -7.98 -7.88 -12.29
N SER A 319 -6.91 -8.45 -11.74
CA SER A 319 -5.54 -7.93 -11.87
C SER A 319 -5.34 -6.50 -11.35
N SER A 320 -6.19 -6.00 -10.46
CA SER A 320 -6.01 -4.68 -9.84
C SER A 320 -4.74 -4.63 -8.97
N ASN A 321 -4.24 -3.42 -8.71
CA ASN A 321 -2.99 -3.20 -8.01
C ASN A 321 -3.18 -2.65 -6.60
N PRO A 322 -2.41 -3.15 -5.60
CA PRO A 322 -2.34 -2.52 -4.29
C PRO A 322 -1.57 -1.19 -4.35
N ASN A 323 -1.79 -0.32 -3.36
CA ASN A 323 -1.00 0.91 -3.24
C ASN A 323 0.46 0.60 -2.86
N PRO A 324 1.43 0.81 -3.77
CA PRO A 324 2.82 0.44 -3.51
C PRO A 324 3.50 1.30 -2.44
N GLN A 325 3.05 2.55 -2.26
CA GLN A 325 3.61 3.47 -1.28
C GLN A 325 3.45 2.94 0.15
N GLY A 326 2.36 2.22 0.42
CA GLY A 326 2.12 1.57 1.71
C GLY A 326 3.25 0.61 2.13
N TYR A 327 3.85 -0.08 1.18
CA TYR A 327 4.92 -1.07 1.41
C TYR A 327 6.32 -0.45 1.30
N TRP A 328 6.54 0.50 0.38
CA TRP A 328 7.82 1.22 0.28
C TRP A 328 8.16 1.97 1.57
N LYS A 329 7.17 2.60 2.21
CA LYS A 329 7.39 3.25 3.52
C LYS A 329 7.75 2.25 4.64
N GLY A 330 7.36 0.98 4.51
CA GLY A 330 7.80 -0.13 5.38
C GLY A 330 9.16 -0.71 5.01
N GLY A 331 9.80 -0.18 3.97
CA GLY A 331 11.13 -0.60 3.52
C GLY A 331 11.14 -1.83 2.62
N VAL A 332 9.98 -2.34 2.17
CA VAL A 332 9.91 -3.47 1.24
C VAL A 332 10.54 -3.09 -0.10
N GLN A 333 11.48 -3.91 -0.56
CA GLN A 333 12.24 -3.62 -1.78
C GLN A 333 11.45 -3.90 -3.06
N LEU A 334 10.69 -5.00 -3.10
CA LEU A 334 9.99 -5.47 -4.28
C LEU A 334 8.48 -5.43 -4.03
N VAL A 335 7.80 -4.43 -4.55
CA VAL A 335 6.33 -4.41 -4.61
C VAL A 335 5.93 -4.83 -6.02
N ALA A 336 5.49 -6.08 -6.14
CA ALA A 336 5.12 -6.65 -7.43
C ALA A 336 3.74 -6.16 -7.87
N LEU A 337 3.66 -5.54 -9.04
CA LEU A 337 2.42 -5.00 -9.59
C LEU A 337 2.04 -5.69 -10.91
N ASN A 338 0.76 -5.75 -11.18
CA ASN A 338 0.18 -6.13 -12.46
C ASN A 338 0.46 -5.02 -13.48
N GLN A 339 1.52 -5.16 -14.29
CA GLN A 339 1.94 -4.15 -15.27
C GLN A 339 0.95 -4.02 -16.44
N GLN A 340 0.08 -5.01 -16.62
CA GLN A 340 -0.99 -5.01 -17.63
C GLN A 340 -2.19 -4.16 -17.24
N THR A 341 -2.35 -3.81 -15.97
CA THR A 341 -3.53 -3.09 -15.46
C THR A 341 -3.21 -1.62 -15.25
N PRO A 342 -3.76 -0.72 -16.07
CA PRO A 342 -3.55 0.72 -15.93
C PRO A 342 -4.17 1.28 -14.64
N GLY A 343 -3.76 2.49 -14.26
CA GLY A 343 -4.34 3.22 -13.15
C GLY A 343 -3.30 3.92 -12.26
N ALA A 344 -3.80 4.58 -11.21
CA ALA A 344 -3.01 5.42 -10.32
C ALA A 344 -1.83 4.67 -9.66
N MET A 345 -2.04 3.41 -9.26
CA MET A 345 -0.99 2.63 -8.58
C MET A 345 0.19 2.32 -9.48
N LEU A 346 -0.09 2.06 -10.76
CA LEU A 346 0.96 1.85 -11.75
C LEU A 346 1.65 3.17 -12.13
N ASP A 347 0.91 4.29 -12.14
CA ASP A 347 1.48 5.61 -12.36
C ASP A 347 2.43 6.01 -11.22
N LEU A 348 2.06 5.79 -9.96
CA LEU A 348 2.95 5.97 -8.81
C LEU A 348 4.21 5.10 -8.91
N HIS A 349 4.06 3.86 -9.36
CA HIS A 349 5.20 2.97 -9.59
C HIS A 349 6.13 3.52 -10.67
N ARG A 350 5.61 4.01 -11.79
CA ARG A 350 6.39 4.67 -12.84
C ARG A 350 7.11 5.91 -12.31
N GLY A 351 6.40 6.76 -11.53
CA GLY A 351 6.97 7.93 -10.88
C GLY A 351 8.15 7.56 -9.96
N ARG A 352 8.04 6.48 -9.17
CA ARG A 352 9.12 5.99 -8.31
C ARG A 352 10.33 5.51 -9.11
N PHE A 353 10.11 4.72 -10.15
CA PHE A 353 11.20 4.11 -10.91
C PHE A 353 11.68 4.93 -12.11
N SER A 354 11.15 6.13 -12.33
CA SER A 354 11.73 7.11 -13.27
C SER A 354 13.06 7.70 -12.76
N VAL A 355 13.30 7.61 -11.45
CA VAL A 355 14.56 8.00 -10.82
C VAL A 355 15.71 7.13 -11.32
N ASN A 356 16.93 7.66 -11.25
CA ASN A 356 18.16 6.93 -11.59
C ASN A 356 18.17 6.41 -13.05
N GLY A 357 17.66 7.23 -13.98
CA GLY A 357 17.64 6.91 -15.39
C GLY A 357 16.68 5.79 -15.78
N GLY A 358 15.68 5.51 -14.97
CA GLY A 358 14.70 4.45 -15.25
C GLY A 358 15.27 3.03 -15.22
N CYS A 359 16.42 2.84 -14.56
CA CYS A 359 17.14 1.56 -14.58
C CYS A 359 16.47 0.44 -13.76
N GLY A 360 15.34 0.74 -13.08
CA GLY A 360 14.58 -0.20 -12.27
C GLY A 360 15.13 -0.44 -10.86
N TYR A 361 16.13 0.33 -10.45
CA TYR A 361 16.71 0.32 -9.10
C TYR A 361 16.74 1.75 -8.55
N VAL A 362 16.14 1.95 -7.39
CA VAL A 362 16.11 3.24 -6.69
C VAL A 362 16.65 3.06 -5.28
N LEU A 363 17.63 3.88 -4.90
CA LEU A 363 18.24 3.79 -3.57
C LEU A 363 17.20 4.14 -2.50
N ARG A 364 17.08 3.29 -1.49
CA ARG A 364 16.20 3.53 -0.33
C ARG A 364 16.72 4.68 0.52
N PRO A 365 15.86 5.39 1.26
CA PRO A 365 16.27 6.44 2.19
C PRO A 365 17.37 6.00 3.16
N GLY A 366 18.25 6.92 3.52
CA GLY A 366 19.38 6.66 4.45
C GLY A 366 18.91 6.03 5.76
N VAL A 367 17.82 6.55 6.33
CA VAL A 367 17.23 6.05 7.59
C VAL A 367 16.72 4.60 7.50
N MET A 368 16.48 4.09 6.29
CA MET A 368 16.07 2.69 6.05
C MET A 368 17.24 1.76 5.72
N ARG A 369 18.45 2.29 5.53
CA ARG A 369 19.64 1.52 5.14
C ARG A 369 20.68 1.43 6.25
N GLU A 370 20.86 2.51 7.00
CA GLU A 370 21.86 2.61 8.06
C GLU A 370 21.47 1.75 9.27
N GLU A 371 22.41 0.93 9.78
CA GLU A 371 22.11 -0.02 10.87
C GLU A 371 21.59 0.65 12.14
N VAL A 372 22.11 1.83 12.47
CA VAL A 372 21.82 2.54 13.72
C VAL A 372 20.70 3.57 13.58
N SER A 373 20.08 3.69 12.40
CA SER A 373 18.97 4.60 12.16
C SER A 373 17.63 3.99 12.57
N TYR A 374 16.78 4.82 13.17
CA TYR A 374 15.41 4.49 13.52
C TYR A 374 14.44 5.18 12.55
N PHE A 375 13.52 4.42 11.98
CA PHE A 375 12.45 4.94 11.14
C PHE A 375 11.19 4.09 11.31
N SER A 376 10.04 4.75 11.36
CA SER A 376 8.73 4.11 11.36
C SER A 376 7.89 4.57 10.17
N ALA A 377 7.20 3.64 9.52
CA ALA A 377 6.26 3.93 8.43
C ALA A 377 5.10 4.86 8.87
N HIS A 378 4.85 4.96 10.17
CA HIS A 378 3.83 5.81 10.78
C HIS A 378 4.40 7.11 11.37
N THR A 379 5.63 7.48 11.00
CA THR A 379 6.23 8.74 11.47
C THR A 379 5.32 9.90 11.13
N GLN A 380 4.87 10.61 12.17
CA GLN A 380 4.08 11.83 12.09
C GLN A 380 5.04 13.03 12.23
N GLY A 381 5.21 13.80 11.18
CA GLY A 381 6.07 14.98 11.17
C GLY A 381 7.52 14.70 10.76
N CYS A 382 8.47 15.48 11.30
CA CYS A 382 9.86 15.45 10.86
C CYS A 382 10.55 14.12 11.20
N VAL A 383 11.17 13.50 10.20
CA VAL A 383 12.02 12.32 10.36
C VAL A 383 13.37 12.78 10.94
N PRO A 384 13.88 12.17 12.04
CA PRO A 384 15.17 12.53 12.61
C PRO A 384 16.30 12.42 11.57
N GLY A 385 17.05 13.50 11.40
CA GLY A 385 18.15 13.56 10.43
C GLY A 385 17.74 13.92 9.00
N VAL A 386 16.44 13.97 8.68
CA VAL A 386 15.94 14.41 7.38
C VAL A 386 15.40 15.83 7.52
N PRO A 387 15.94 16.84 6.81
CA PRO A 387 15.41 18.19 6.86
C PRO A 387 14.07 18.26 6.08
N PRO A 388 12.98 18.72 6.72
CA PRO A 388 11.72 18.90 6.00
C PRO A 388 11.86 20.03 4.99
N GLN A 389 11.15 19.87 3.87
CA GLN A 389 11.12 20.83 2.78
C GLN A 389 9.70 21.36 2.57
N THR A 390 9.58 22.53 1.98
CA THR A 390 8.32 23.09 1.53
C THR A 390 8.33 23.10 0.01
N LEU A 391 7.35 22.42 -0.58
CA LEU A 391 7.09 22.41 -2.02
C LEU A 391 5.98 23.42 -2.32
N ARG A 392 6.27 24.38 -3.18
CA ARG A 392 5.27 25.30 -3.71
C ARG A 392 5.14 25.07 -5.21
N ILE A 393 3.93 24.76 -5.64
CA ILE A 393 3.61 24.57 -7.06
C ILE A 393 2.53 25.55 -7.48
N LYS A 394 2.83 26.32 -8.51
CA LYS A 394 1.84 27.13 -9.22
C LYS A 394 1.45 26.40 -10.48
N VAL A 395 0.19 25.98 -10.60
CA VAL A 395 -0.39 25.46 -11.84
C VAL A 395 -0.86 26.64 -12.64
N ILE A 396 -0.19 26.89 -13.76
CA ILE A 396 -0.43 28.09 -14.57
C ILE A 396 -1.47 27.81 -15.63
N SER A 397 -1.22 26.85 -16.51
CA SER A 397 -2.10 26.48 -17.62
C SER A 397 -1.93 25.02 -18.01
N ALA A 398 -2.84 24.50 -18.81
CA ALA A 398 -2.64 23.29 -19.59
C ALA A 398 -2.66 23.62 -21.09
N HIS A 399 -2.22 22.68 -21.91
CA HIS A 399 -2.14 22.85 -23.37
C HIS A 399 -2.55 21.56 -24.06
N ASN A 400 -3.36 21.71 -25.12
CA ASN A 400 -3.78 20.62 -26.02
C ASN A 400 -4.34 19.40 -25.28
N LEU A 401 -5.26 19.61 -24.34
CA LEU A 401 -5.89 18.52 -23.62
C LEU A 401 -6.78 17.69 -24.56
N PRO A 402 -6.62 16.37 -24.61
CA PRO A 402 -7.52 15.52 -25.39
C PRO A 402 -8.87 15.40 -24.68
N LYS A 403 -9.92 15.13 -25.44
CA LYS A 403 -11.21 14.74 -24.87
C LYS A 403 -11.09 13.37 -24.19
N PRO A 404 -11.81 13.16 -23.08
CA PRO A 404 -11.84 11.86 -22.44
C PRO A 404 -12.29 10.76 -23.40
N GLN A 405 -11.68 9.57 -23.28
CA GLN A 405 -12.08 8.41 -24.07
C GLN A 405 -13.39 7.85 -23.54
N GLY A 406 -14.43 7.78 -24.39
CA GLY A 406 -15.74 7.24 -24.02
C GLY A 406 -16.79 8.30 -23.67
N ALA A 407 -16.44 9.58 -23.62
CA ALA A 407 -17.42 10.64 -23.50
C ALA A 407 -18.42 10.59 -24.67
N GLY A 408 -19.69 10.30 -24.35
CA GLY A 408 -20.76 10.10 -25.34
C GLY A 408 -21.16 11.37 -26.09
N ALA A 409 -20.65 12.53 -25.73
CA ALA A 409 -20.97 13.81 -26.30
C ALA A 409 -19.98 14.18 -27.41
N LYS A 410 -20.34 13.83 -28.65
CA LYS A 410 -19.68 14.40 -29.83
C LYS A 410 -19.97 15.91 -29.88
N GLY A 411 -18.99 16.71 -29.45
CA GLY A 411 -19.03 18.17 -29.64
C GLY A 411 -18.90 19.02 -28.37
N GLU A 412 -19.03 18.43 -27.19
CA GLU A 412 -18.88 19.17 -25.93
C GLU A 412 -17.41 19.55 -25.67
N VAL A 413 -17.19 20.79 -25.23
CA VAL A 413 -15.88 21.31 -24.82
C VAL A 413 -15.67 20.90 -23.37
N ILE A 414 -14.50 20.40 -23.04
CA ILE A 414 -14.19 19.95 -21.68
C ILE A 414 -14.08 21.11 -20.69
N ASP A 415 -14.37 20.81 -19.43
CA ASP A 415 -14.25 21.69 -18.27
C ASP A 415 -13.09 21.20 -17.35
N PRO A 416 -11.81 21.41 -17.76
CA PRO A 416 -10.70 20.76 -17.08
C PRO A 416 -10.36 21.41 -15.73
N TYR A 417 -9.91 20.58 -14.79
CA TYR A 417 -9.23 20.98 -13.57
C TYR A 417 -8.08 20.03 -13.27
N VAL A 418 -7.15 20.47 -12.42
CA VAL A 418 -5.95 19.73 -12.06
C VAL A 418 -5.98 19.36 -10.59
N VAL A 419 -5.76 18.08 -10.28
CA VAL A 419 -5.53 17.57 -8.92
C VAL A 419 -4.04 17.33 -8.73
N LEU A 420 -3.53 17.80 -7.62
CA LEU A 420 -2.17 17.59 -7.14
C LEU A 420 -2.22 16.66 -5.93
N GLU A 421 -1.70 15.46 -6.08
CA GLU A 421 -1.62 14.48 -4.98
C GLU A 421 -0.17 14.32 -4.55
N LEU A 422 0.10 14.51 -3.26
CA LEU A 422 1.39 14.19 -2.66
C LEU A 422 1.28 12.89 -1.89
N HIS A 423 2.07 11.90 -2.26
CA HIS A 423 2.14 10.59 -1.65
C HIS A 423 3.48 10.42 -0.94
N GLY A 424 3.49 9.96 0.30
CA GLY A 424 4.71 9.79 1.09
C GLY A 424 4.48 9.04 2.40
N VAL A 425 5.16 9.46 3.45
CA VAL A 425 4.77 9.10 4.83
C VAL A 425 3.44 9.76 5.17
N PRO A 426 2.68 9.29 6.17
CA PRO A 426 1.36 9.85 6.47
C PRO A 426 1.32 11.37 6.63
N ALA A 427 2.39 11.95 7.20
CA ALA A 427 2.50 13.40 7.38
C ALA A 427 2.70 14.20 6.07
N ASP A 428 3.08 13.53 4.99
CA ASP A 428 3.32 14.14 3.67
C ASP A 428 2.13 14.00 2.74
N CYS A 429 1.21 13.05 3.01
CA CYS A 429 0.07 12.80 2.15
C CYS A 429 -0.89 14.01 2.16
N ALA A 430 -1.12 14.56 0.98
CA ALA A 430 -1.99 15.72 0.79
C ALA A 430 -2.55 15.73 -0.63
N GLU A 431 -3.74 16.30 -0.78
CA GLU A 431 -4.41 16.49 -2.06
C GLU A 431 -4.90 17.94 -2.16
N GLN A 432 -4.68 18.58 -3.31
CA GLN A 432 -5.14 19.92 -3.63
C GLN A 432 -5.66 19.93 -5.07
N ARG A 433 -6.63 20.79 -5.37
CA ARG A 433 -7.17 20.91 -6.73
C ARG A 433 -7.32 22.36 -7.15
N THR A 434 -7.18 22.63 -8.43
CA THR A 434 -7.49 23.94 -9.03
C THR A 434 -9.00 24.13 -9.14
N ARG A 435 -9.42 25.36 -9.38
CA ARG A 435 -10.74 25.64 -9.93
C ARG A 435 -10.86 25.03 -11.33
N THR A 436 -12.08 24.76 -11.71
CA THR A 436 -12.44 24.30 -13.06
C THR A 436 -12.33 25.44 -14.06
N ALA A 437 -11.67 25.20 -15.19
CA ALA A 437 -11.62 26.13 -16.31
C ALA A 437 -12.72 25.80 -17.32
N ALA A 438 -13.87 26.42 -17.18
CA ALA A 438 -15.06 26.08 -17.94
C ALA A 438 -14.87 26.31 -19.44
N GLN A 439 -15.30 25.33 -20.26
CA GLN A 439 -15.33 25.33 -21.71
C GLN A 439 -14.00 25.74 -22.37
N ASN A 440 -12.90 25.23 -21.88
CA ASN A 440 -11.57 25.55 -22.39
C ASN A 440 -10.69 24.30 -22.52
N GLN A 441 -10.64 23.74 -23.70
CA GLN A 441 -9.85 22.57 -24.04
C GLN A 441 -8.42 22.89 -24.41
N ASP A 442 -8.21 23.96 -25.18
CA ASP A 442 -6.92 24.19 -25.86
C ASP A 442 -5.88 24.77 -24.90
N ASP A 443 -6.22 25.86 -24.19
CA ASP A 443 -5.31 26.59 -23.31
C ASP A 443 -5.98 27.00 -21.98
N PRO A 444 -6.49 26.09 -21.16
CA PRO A 444 -7.10 26.44 -19.87
C PRO A 444 -6.11 27.11 -18.93
N LEU A 445 -6.50 28.24 -18.35
CA LEU A 445 -5.71 29.04 -17.43
C LEU A 445 -6.22 28.84 -15.99
N PHE A 446 -5.37 28.35 -15.12
CA PHE A 446 -5.69 28.12 -13.69
C PHE A 446 -5.09 29.22 -12.81
N ASP A 447 -3.80 29.51 -12.95
CA ASP A 447 -3.01 30.51 -12.21
C ASP A 447 -3.09 30.40 -10.69
N GLU A 448 -3.14 29.17 -10.17
CA GLU A 448 -3.28 28.86 -8.75
C GLU A 448 -2.00 28.27 -8.13
N THR A 449 -1.73 28.64 -6.88
CA THR A 449 -0.53 28.22 -6.14
C THR A 449 -0.91 27.37 -4.94
N PHE A 450 -0.24 26.23 -4.80
CA PHE A 450 -0.40 25.24 -3.73
C PHE A 450 0.90 25.07 -2.97
N GLU A 451 0.82 24.82 -1.68
CA GLU A 451 1.96 24.61 -0.81
C GLU A 451 1.81 23.30 -0.04
N PHE A 452 2.87 22.48 -0.08
CA PHE A 452 2.95 21.20 0.59
C PHE A 452 4.14 21.15 1.52
N GLN A 453 3.97 20.52 2.69
CA GLN A 453 5.07 20.20 3.59
C GLN A 453 5.56 18.79 3.31
N VAL A 454 6.85 18.62 3.06
CA VAL A 454 7.47 17.34 2.73
C VAL A 454 8.49 17.00 3.81
N ASN A 455 8.14 16.02 4.65
CA ASN A 455 8.97 15.61 5.78
C ASN A 455 9.96 14.50 5.40
N MET A 456 9.63 13.74 4.34
CA MET A 456 10.46 12.64 3.83
C MET A 456 10.63 12.74 2.31
N PRO A 457 11.45 13.67 1.81
CA PRO A 457 11.64 13.93 0.37
C PRO A 457 11.97 12.68 -0.45
N GLU A 458 12.82 11.80 0.07
CA GLU A 458 13.26 10.57 -0.61
C GLU A 458 12.12 9.55 -0.83
N LEU A 459 11.01 9.65 -0.07
CA LEU A 459 9.82 8.80 -0.23
C LEU A 459 8.67 9.50 -0.94
N ALA A 460 8.69 10.82 -1.02
CA ALA A 460 7.59 11.60 -1.56
C ALA A 460 7.48 11.46 -3.09
N LEU A 461 6.25 11.30 -3.56
CA LEU A 461 5.87 11.30 -4.97
C LEU A 461 4.80 12.37 -5.16
N LEU A 462 4.96 13.20 -6.18
CA LEU A 462 3.93 14.13 -6.62
C LEU A 462 3.24 13.56 -7.86
N ARG A 463 1.92 13.50 -7.82
CA ARG A 463 1.09 13.10 -8.94
C ARG A 463 0.21 14.25 -9.38
N PHE A 464 0.22 14.53 -10.67
CA PHE A 464 -0.70 15.44 -11.36
C PHE A 464 -1.78 14.60 -12.03
N VAL A 465 -3.03 14.99 -11.84
CA VAL A 465 -4.19 14.37 -12.51
C VAL A 465 -5.00 15.48 -13.14
N VAL A 466 -5.32 15.34 -14.40
CA VAL A 466 -6.21 16.27 -15.13
C VAL A 466 -7.52 15.55 -15.36
N LEU A 467 -8.60 16.17 -14.94
CA LEU A 467 -9.95 15.64 -15.00
C LEU A 467 -10.86 16.66 -15.70
N ASP A 468 -11.90 16.16 -16.33
CA ASP A 468 -13.02 16.93 -16.86
C ASP A 468 -14.13 16.97 -15.79
N ASP A 469 -14.57 18.15 -15.39
CA ASP A 469 -15.59 18.36 -14.35
C ASP A 469 -16.98 18.25 -15.00
N ASP A 470 -17.48 17.00 -15.14
CA ASP A 470 -18.78 16.75 -15.74
C ASP A 470 -19.86 16.57 -14.69
N TYR A 471 -21.10 16.89 -15.05
CA TYR A 471 -22.28 16.81 -14.15
C TYR A 471 -22.54 15.40 -13.60
N ILE A 472 -22.26 14.36 -14.38
CA ILE A 472 -22.53 12.98 -14.01
C ILE A 472 -21.30 12.32 -13.34
N GLY A 473 -20.13 12.94 -13.42
CA GLY A 473 -18.89 12.45 -12.83
C GLY A 473 -17.67 12.94 -13.59
N ASP A 474 -16.55 13.05 -12.90
CA ASP A 474 -15.34 13.60 -13.49
C ASP A 474 -14.69 12.56 -14.41
N ASP A 475 -14.46 12.92 -15.66
CA ASP A 475 -13.80 12.07 -16.63
C ASP A 475 -12.28 12.26 -16.61
N PHE A 476 -11.55 11.15 -16.74
CA PHE A 476 -10.10 11.19 -16.74
C PHE A 476 -9.54 11.68 -18.08
N ILE A 477 -8.68 12.70 -18.04
CA ILE A 477 -7.97 13.23 -19.21
C ILE A 477 -6.52 12.73 -19.25
N GLY A 478 -5.76 12.97 -18.17
CA GLY A 478 -4.35 12.62 -18.16
C GLY A 478 -3.73 12.65 -16.78
N GLN A 479 -2.55 12.06 -16.65
CA GLN A 479 -1.81 11.96 -15.39
C GLN A 479 -0.31 12.05 -15.62
N TYR A 480 0.43 12.38 -14.53
CA TYR A 480 1.87 12.28 -14.50
C TYR A 480 2.36 12.20 -13.07
N SER A 481 3.16 11.17 -12.75
CA SER A 481 3.78 11.01 -11.43
C SER A 481 5.28 11.22 -11.51
N VAL A 482 5.84 11.92 -10.52
CA VAL A 482 7.26 12.20 -10.42
C VAL A 482 7.74 12.09 -8.97
N ALA A 483 8.92 11.52 -8.76
CA ALA A 483 9.55 11.54 -7.44
C ALA A 483 9.93 12.98 -7.05
N PHE A 484 9.69 13.34 -5.79
CA PHE A 484 9.97 14.68 -5.29
C PHE A 484 11.42 15.11 -5.57
N GLU A 485 12.39 14.21 -5.42
CA GLU A 485 13.80 14.48 -5.68
C GLU A 485 14.13 14.78 -7.16
N CYS A 486 13.22 14.40 -8.09
CA CYS A 486 13.35 14.67 -9.52
C CYS A 486 12.68 15.97 -9.96
N LEU A 487 11.94 16.64 -9.05
CA LEU A 487 11.31 17.91 -9.35
C LEU A 487 12.39 18.99 -9.59
N GLN A 488 12.32 19.59 -10.76
CA GLN A 488 13.23 20.68 -11.14
C GLN A 488 12.59 22.04 -10.82
N PRO A 489 13.22 22.91 -10.01
CA PRO A 489 12.70 24.25 -9.74
C PRO A 489 12.57 25.12 -11.01
N GLY A 490 11.71 26.14 -10.95
CA GLY A 490 11.42 27.07 -12.03
C GLY A 490 10.19 26.67 -12.88
N TYR A 491 10.06 27.31 -14.03
CA TYR A 491 8.97 27.00 -14.97
C TYR A 491 9.23 25.69 -15.69
N ARG A 492 8.20 24.84 -15.73
CA ARG A 492 8.28 23.48 -16.29
C ARG A 492 7.03 23.14 -17.08
N SER A 493 7.23 22.43 -18.18
CA SER A 493 6.18 21.72 -18.88
C SER A 493 6.15 20.28 -18.38
N VAL A 494 5.01 19.84 -17.84
CA VAL A 494 4.78 18.48 -17.35
C VAL A 494 4.01 17.74 -18.45
N PRO A 495 4.63 16.74 -19.11
CA PRO A 495 3.94 15.96 -20.12
C PRO A 495 2.84 15.10 -19.50
N LEU A 496 1.71 14.98 -20.15
CA LEU A 496 0.63 14.14 -19.67
C LEU A 496 0.65 12.76 -20.31
N LEU A 497 0.30 11.78 -19.53
CA LEU A 497 0.17 10.38 -19.92
C LEU A 497 -1.30 9.96 -19.81
N GLY A 498 -1.73 9.09 -20.71
CA GLY A 498 -3.02 8.42 -20.61
C GLY A 498 -3.05 7.42 -19.42
N LEU A 499 -4.20 6.82 -19.18
CA LEU A 499 -4.40 5.88 -18.09
C LEU A 499 -3.44 4.68 -18.16
N ALA A 500 -3.18 4.17 -19.36
CA ALA A 500 -2.21 3.10 -19.60
C ALA A 500 -0.74 3.55 -19.52
N GLY A 501 -0.49 4.84 -19.39
CA GLY A 501 0.84 5.45 -19.33
C GLY A 501 1.46 5.72 -20.70
N ASP A 502 0.65 5.67 -21.76
CA ASP A 502 1.06 6.10 -23.09
C ASP A 502 1.13 7.63 -23.13
N PRO A 503 2.14 8.23 -23.77
CA PRO A 503 2.21 9.68 -23.91
C PRO A 503 0.99 10.23 -24.64
N LEU A 504 0.40 11.29 -24.08
CA LEU A 504 -0.63 12.06 -24.78
C LEU A 504 0.07 13.10 -25.67
N PRO A 505 0.00 12.98 -26.99
CA PRO A 505 0.73 13.86 -27.89
C PRO A 505 0.36 15.33 -27.66
N HIS A 506 1.36 16.16 -27.42
CA HIS A 506 1.24 17.61 -27.21
C HIS A 506 0.49 18.06 -25.94
N ALA A 507 -0.14 17.14 -25.19
CA ALA A 507 -0.82 17.48 -23.95
C ALA A 507 0.18 17.70 -22.81
N SER A 508 0.11 18.85 -22.16
CA SER A 508 1.01 19.18 -21.05
C SER A 508 0.40 20.19 -20.08
N LEU A 509 0.91 20.18 -18.84
CA LEU A 509 0.68 21.25 -17.87
C LEU A 509 1.89 22.19 -17.86
N PHE A 510 1.65 23.50 -17.77
CA PHE A 510 2.67 24.49 -17.53
C PHE A 510 2.62 24.92 -16.07
N VAL A 511 3.69 24.67 -15.35
CA VAL A 511 3.76 24.86 -13.90
C VAL A 511 5.02 25.65 -13.51
N HIS A 512 4.98 26.29 -12.34
CA HIS A 512 6.15 26.84 -11.68
C HIS A 512 6.38 26.06 -10.39
N VAL A 513 7.57 25.48 -10.23
CA VAL A 513 7.99 24.69 -9.07
C VAL A 513 8.99 25.47 -8.24
N ALA A 514 8.76 25.60 -6.95
CA ALA A 514 9.72 26.12 -5.99
C ALA A 514 9.85 25.18 -4.79
N VAL A 515 11.07 24.85 -4.44
CA VAL A 515 11.38 24.01 -3.27
C VAL A 515 12.23 24.84 -2.31
N THR A 516 11.78 24.98 -1.06
CA THR A 516 12.47 25.74 -0.05
C THR A 516 12.77 24.88 1.18
N ASN A 517 13.99 24.93 1.66
CA ASN A 517 14.35 24.29 2.92
C ASN A 517 13.82 25.15 4.08
N ARG A 518 13.11 24.56 5.01
CA ARG A 518 12.47 25.22 6.16
C ARG A 518 13.47 25.88 7.13
N ARG A 519 14.75 25.59 7.01
CA ARG A 519 15.83 26.32 7.73
C ARG A 519 16.35 27.41 6.82
N GLY A 520 16.01 28.65 7.17
CA GLY A 520 16.50 29.83 6.46
C GLY A 520 18.00 29.76 6.18
N GLY A 521 18.35 29.97 4.93
CA GLY A 521 19.63 30.38 4.34
C GLY A 521 20.91 30.05 5.07
N GLY A 522 21.18 28.82 5.47
CA GLY A 522 22.46 28.39 6.01
C GLY A 522 22.94 27.13 5.34
N LYS A 523 24.14 27.17 4.74
CA LYS A 523 24.81 26.00 4.15
C LYS A 523 24.68 24.79 5.07
N ALA A 524 24.18 23.66 4.50
CA ALA A 524 24.10 22.39 5.20
C ALA A 524 25.46 22.00 5.79
N GLN A 525 25.63 22.22 7.08
CA GLN A 525 26.78 21.70 7.81
C GLN A 525 26.57 20.21 8.02
N ARG A 526 27.27 19.39 7.25
CA ARG A 526 27.47 17.97 7.55
C ARG A 526 28.10 17.85 8.93
N ARG A 527 27.28 17.70 9.96
CA ARG A 527 27.75 17.32 11.29
C ARG A 527 27.49 15.86 11.48
N GLY A 528 28.56 15.08 11.62
CA GLY A 528 28.50 13.70 12.05
C GLY A 528 27.70 13.60 13.36
N LEU A 529 26.59 12.88 13.31
CA LEU A 529 25.79 12.55 14.49
C LEU A 529 26.54 11.47 15.26
N SER A 530 27.10 11.86 16.39
CA SER A 530 27.51 10.91 17.44
C SER A 530 26.27 10.17 17.92
N VAL A 531 26.10 8.93 17.47
CA VAL A 531 24.99 8.08 17.86
C VAL A 531 25.27 7.52 19.26
N ARG A 532 24.70 8.15 20.29
CA ARG A 532 24.59 7.52 21.60
C ARG A 532 23.46 6.48 21.55
N ARG A 533 23.77 5.26 21.97
CA ARG A 533 22.82 4.15 22.18
C ARG A 533 21.55 4.64 22.86
N VAL A 534 20.45 4.73 22.12
CA VAL A 534 19.11 4.87 22.69
C VAL A 534 18.69 3.47 23.12
N GLY A 535 18.72 3.22 24.44
CA GLY A 535 18.28 1.97 25.03
C GLY A 535 16.80 1.69 24.73
N ARG A 536 16.39 0.46 24.97
CA ARG A 536 15.04 -0.15 24.73
C ARG A 536 13.81 0.66 25.23
N ARG A 537 13.97 1.81 25.89
CA ARG A 537 12.89 2.67 26.39
C ARG A 537 12.30 3.61 25.36
N GLY A 538 12.84 3.70 24.12
CA GLY A 538 12.36 4.62 23.07
C GLY A 538 11.07 4.25 22.37
N ARG A 539 10.43 3.12 22.70
CA ARG A 539 9.21 2.64 22.00
C ARG A 539 7.92 3.34 22.43
N GLU A 540 7.90 4.03 23.56
CA GLU A 540 6.68 4.66 24.10
C GLU A 540 6.47 6.11 23.63
N TYR A 541 7.43 6.71 22.93
CA TYR A 541 7.42 8.12 22.54
C TYR A 541 7.62 8.32 21.03
N VAL A 542 6.91 7.58 20.21
CA VAL A 542 7.06 7.65 18.74
C VAL A 542 6.78 9.06 18.21
N SER A 543 5.91 9.81 18.86
CA SER A 543 5.50 11.17 18.47
C SER A 543 6.12 12.28 19.31
N LEU A 544 6.70 11.97 20.48
CA LEU A 544 7.19 12.95 21.45
C LEU A 544 8.72 12.87 21.59
N ARG A 545 9.36 14.00 21.78
CA ARG A 545 10.80 14.07 21.98
C ARG A 545 11.15 14.01 23.46
N HIS A 546 12.26 13.33 23.75
CA HIS A 546 12.82 13.33 25.10
C HIS A 546 13.45 14.68 25.39
N THR A 547 12.95 15.38 26.43
CA THR A 547 13.45 16.70 26.85
C THR A 547 14.74 16.61 27.67
N GLY A 548 15.04 15.44 28.22
CA GLY A 548 16.14 15.21 29.16
C GLY A 548 15.82 15.68 30.59
N ILE A 549 14.58 16.11 30.85
CA ILE A 549 14.07 16.49 32.17
C ILE A 549 13.02 15.44 32.56
N LYS A 550 13.38 14.55 33.48
CA LYS A 550 12.61 13.35 33.81
C LYS A 550 11.15 13.64 34.13
N VAL A 551 10.86 14.65 34.92
CA VAL A 551 9.49 15.03 35.34
C VAL A 551 8.65 15.46 34.13
N VAL A 552 9.25 16.21 33.19
CA VAL A 552 8.57 16.65 31.97
C VAL A 552 8.32 15.51 31.02
N ASP A 553 9.31 14.61 30.85
CA ASP A 553 9.15 13.42 30.00
C ASP A 553 8.05 12.49 30.53
N GLU A 554 7.97 12.29 31.86
CA GLU A 554 6.88 11.51 32.49
C GLU A 554 5.52 12.21 32.30
N GLY A 555 5.45 13.53 32.30
CA GLY A 555 4.21 14.30 32.05
C GLY A 555 3.65 14.11 30.63
N PHE A 556 4.50 13.92 29.64
CA PHE A 556 4.06 13.65 28.24
C PHE A 556 3.75 12.17 27.95
N LYS A 557 4.16 11.26 28.81
CA LYS A 557 3.97 9.81 28.61
C LYS A 557 2.50 9.39 28.37
N PRO A 558 1.50 9.96 29.09
CA PRO A 558 0.10 9.60 28.90
C PRO A 558 -0.45 9.93 27.50
N ALA A 559 0.19 10.82 26.73
CA ALA A 559 -0.23 11.18 25.38
C ALA A 559 -0.04 10.07 24.35
N SER A 560 0.88 9.13 24.58
CA SER A 560 1.29 8.14 23.56
C SER A 560 0.13 7.27 23.06
N GLY A 561 -0.76 6.84 23.95
CA GLY A 561 -1.98 6.10 23.62
C GLY A 561 -2.97 6.92 22.78
N PRO A 562 -3.43 8.07 23.30
CA PRO A 562 -4.35 8.94 22.57
C PRO A 562 -3.84 9.44 21.22
N LEU A 563 -2.54 9.72 21.07
CA LEU A 563 -1.95 10.12 19.80
C LEU A 563 -2.02 9.00 18.75
N ARG A 564 -1.76 7.76 19.16
CA ARG A 564 -1.90 6.59 18.30
C ARG A 564 -3.37 6.40 17.91
N GLU A 565 -4.26 6.41 18.86
CA GLU A 565 -5.70 6.26 18.66
C GLU A 565 -6.27 7.32 17.71
N ALA A 566 -5.84 8.58 17.84
CA ALA A 566 -6.20 9.66 16.93
C ALA A 566 -5.72 9.41 15.49
N THR A 567 -4.57 8.79 15.33
CA THR A 567 -4.02 8.43 14.02
C THR A 567 -4.80 7.27 13.42
N ASP A 568 -5.01 6.20 14.21
CA ASP A 568 -5.71 4.99 13.76
C ASP A 568 -7.14 5.34 13.30
N LEU A 569 -7.91 6.13 14.08
CA LEU A 569 -9.26 6.56 13.71
C LEU A 569 -9.30 7.29 12.35
N ARG A 570 -8.34 8.17 12.11
CA ARG A 570 -8.27 8.94 10.85
C ARG A 570 -7.88 8.06 9.67
N GLU A 571 -6.88 7.20 9.84
CA GLU A 571 -6.40 6.29 8.80
C GLU A 571 -7.47 5.25 8.46
N ASP A 572 -8.19 4.72 9.44
CA ASP A 572 -9.27 3.74 9.23
C ASP A 572 -10.43 4.36 8.45
N ALA A 573 -10.88 5.57 8.81
CA ALA A 573 -11.95 6.27 8.10
C ALA A 573 -11.59 6.58 6.65
N GLN A 574 -10.36 7.05 6.42
CA GLN A 574 -9.86 7.35 5.09
C GLN A 574 -9.68 6.08 4.25
N SER A 575 -9.06 5.05 4.82
CA SER A 575 -8.81 3.76 4.16
C SER A 575 -10.11 3.07 3.76
N ALA A 576 -11.09 3.03 4.66
CA ALA A 576 -12.40 2.44 4.38
C ALA A 576 -13.16 3.20 3.27
N THR A 577 -13.04 4.54 3.22
CA THR A 577 -13.63 5.35 2.14
C THR A 577 -12.97 5.04 0.80
N VAL A 578 -11.65 4.92 0.75
CA VAL A 578 -10.91 4.55 -0.46
C VAL A 578 -11.30 3.14 -0.91
N SER A 579 -11.34 2.17 0.02
CA SER A 579 -11.75 0.80 -0.27
C SER A 579 -13.17 0.72 -0.85
N PHE A 580 -14.12 1.51 -0.32
CA PHE A 580 -15.47 1.56 -0.88
C PHE A 580 -15.47 2.07 -2.33
N LYS A 581 -14.73 3.15 -2.63
CA LYS A 581 -14.61 3.69 -3.99
C LYS A 581 -14.03 2.63 -4.95
N GLU A 582 -12.97 1.92 -4.54
CA GLU A 582 -12.34 0.85 -5.31
C GLU A 582 -13.30 -0.31 -5.56
N GLN A 583 -14.10 -0.73 -4.56
CA GLN A 583 -15.11 -1.77 -4.75
C GLN A 583 -16.25 -1.34 -5.69
N CYS A 584 -16.53 -0.04 -5.78
CA CYS A 584 -17.42 0.50 -6.81
C CYS A 584 -16.82 0.47 -8.22
N GLY A 585 -15.53 0.15 -8.36
CA GLY A 585 -14.78 0.19 -9.62
C GLY A 585 -14.32 1.59 -10.01
N LEU A 586 -14.22 2.51 -9.03
CA LEU A 586 -13.88 3.92 -9.24
C LEU A 586 -12.54 4.27 -8.58
N PRO A 587 -11.80 5.23 -9.15
CA PRO A 587 -10.53 5.68 -8.57
C PRO A 587 -10.75 6.36 -7.20
N PRO A 588 -9.71 6.43 -6.34
CA PRO A 588 -9.81 7.08 -5.03
C PRO A 588 -10.27 8.54 -5.05
N VAL A 589 -10.00 9.25 -6.15
CA VAL A 589 -10.43 10.65 -6.36
C VAL A 589 -11.89 10.80 -6.74
N ALA A 590 -12.59 9.73 -7.10
CA ALA A 590 -14.00 9.78 -7.47
C ALA A 590 -14.87 10.38 -6.34
N LYS A 591 -15.92 11.11 -6.74
CA LYS A 591 -16.89 11.63 -5.78
C LYS A 591 -17.75 10.50 -5.19
N LEU A 592 -18.13 10.59 -3.94
CA LEU A 592 -19.00 9.59 -3.29
C LEU A 592 -20.36 9.44 -4.00
N LYS A 593 -20.85 10.51 -4.62
CA LYS A 593 -22.06 10.46 -5.46
C LYS A 593 -21.93 9.43 -6.57
N GLN A 594 -20.82 9.40 -7.30
CA GLN A 594 -20.55 8.41 -8.36
C GLN A 594 -20.53 6.97 -7.82
N CYS A 595 -19.99 6.78 -6.61
CA CYS A 595 -20.00 5.47 -5.97
C CYS A 595 -21.41 4.99 -5.67
N ILE A 596 -22.28 5.89 -5.19
CA ILE A 596 -23.69 5.59 -4.91
C ILE A 596 -24.46 5.35 -6.24
N GLU A 597 -24.20 6.12 -7.29
CA GLU A 597 -24.75 5.90 -8.62
C GLU A 597 -24.36 4.54 -9.19
N SER A 598 -23.06 4.18 -9.11
CA SER A 598 -22.57 2.85 -9.49
C SER A 598 -23.22 1.73 -8.66
N LEU A 599 -23.39 1.94 -7.38
CA LEU A 599 -24.04 0.98 -6.49
C LEU A 599 -25.56 0.86 -6.81
N ALA A 600 -26.25 1.99 -7.01
CA ALA A 600 -27.66 2.02 -7.38
C ALA A 600 -27.91 1.27 -8.69
N THR A 601 -27.06 1.48 -9.70
CA THR A 601 -27.13 0.75 -10.98
C THR A 601 -26.99 -0.76 -10.78
N ARG A 602 -26.12 -1.20 -9.89
CA ARG A 602 -25.94 -2.64 -9.56
C ARG A 602 -27.08 -3.22 -8.73
N LEU A 603 -27.84 -2.37 -8.02
CA LEU A 603 -28.98 -2.75 -7.19
C LEU A 603 -30.29 -2.77 -8.00
N GLN A 604 -30.33 -2.18 -9.20
CA GLN A 604 -31.51 -2.26 -10.08
C GLN A 604 -31.57 -3.65 -10.72
N SER A 605 -32.69 -4.34 -10.53
CA SER A 605 -32.96 -5.61 -11.23
C SER A 605 -33.50 -5.36 -12.63
N ALA A 606 -33.47 -6.39 -13.50
CA ALA A 606 -34.07 -6.36 -14.84
C ALA A 606 -35.59 -6.06 -14.81
N GLU A 607 -36.24 -6.25 -13.67
CA GLU A 607 -37.66 -5.99 -13.44
C GLU A 607 -37.94 -4.60 -12.82
N GLY A 608 -36.93 -3.76 -12.66
CA GLY A 608 -37.09 -2.40 -12.12
C GLY A 608 -37.25 -2.32 -10.59
N SER A 609 -37.12 -3.43 -9.86
CA SER A 609 -37.15 -3.42 -8.39
C SER A 609 -35.78 -3.02 -7.83
N VAL A 610 -35.78 -2.21 -6.75
CA VAL A 610 -34.55 -1.76 -6.05
C VAL A 610 -34.09 -2.86 -5.10
N GLY A 611 -32.82 -3.27 -5.20
CA GLY A 611 -32.26 -4.37 -4.41
C GLY A 611 -31.89 -4.07 -2.98
N ALA A 612 -31.80 -2.79 -2.60
CA ALA A 612 -31.55 -2.33 -1.23
C ALA A 612 -32.16 -0.95 -1.00
N VAL A 613 -32.48 -0.66 0.26
CA VAL A 613 -33.04 0.60 0.69
C VAL A 613 -32.14 1.25 1.74
N MET A 614 -32.01 2.57 1.68
CA MET A 614 -31.32 3.32 2.70
C MET A 614 -32.21 3.58 3.91
N VAL A 615 -31.70 3.26 5.08
CA VAL A 615 -32.32 3.52 6.37
C VAL A 615 -31.33 4.26 7.28
N LEU A 616 -31.83 5.15 8.14
CA LEU A 616 -31.02 5.78 9.16
C LEU A 616 -31.04 4.90 10.42
N LYS A 617 -29.89 4.31 10.76
CA LYS A 617 -29.70 3.58 12.02
C LYS A 617 -28.83 4.43 12.96
N GLU A 618 -29.35 4.80 14.08
CA GLU A 618 -28.66 5.68 15.05
C GLU A 618 -28.12 6.97 14.43
N GLY A 619 -28.81 7.51 13.41
CA GLY A 619 -28.38 8.69 12.67
C GLY A 619 -27.39 8.45 11.54
N TYR A 620 -26.97 7.20 11.29
CA TYR A 620 -26.04 6.83 10.23
C TYR A 620 -26.76 6.21 9.02
N PRO A 621 -26.36 6.57 7.78
CA PRO A 621 -27.00 6.07 6.57
C PRO A 621 -26.52 4.63 6.29
N CYS A 622 -27.38 3.65 6.56
CA CYS A 622 -27.15 2.23 6.32
C CYS A 622 -27.95 1.76 5.11
N LEU A 623 -27.42 0.83 4.33
CA LEU A 623 -28.09 0.21 3.19
C LEU A 623 -28.54 -1.20 3.56
N GLU A 624 -29.86 -1.42 3.59
CA GLU A 624 -30.44 -2.74 3.86
C GLU A 624 -30.84 -3.45 2.56
N PRO A 625 -30.31 -4.66 2.32
CA PRO A 625 -30.72 -5.44 1.17
C PRO A 625 -32.17 -5.95 1.34
N LEU A 626 -33.00 -5.78 0.32
CA LEU A 626 -34.39 -6.25 0.30
C LEU A 626 -34.52 -7.71 -0.11
N HIS A 627 -33.49 -8.27 -0.76
CA HIS A 627 -33.40 -9.66 -1.19
C HIS A 627 -31.93 -10.11 -1.31
N THR A 628 -31.72 -11.39 -1.63
CA THR A 628 -30.37 -11.94 -1.79
C THR A 628 -29.68 -11.30 -3.00
N LEU A 629 -28.56 -10.62 -2.77
CA LEU A 629 -27.80 -9.93 -3.80
C LEU A 629 -26.69 -10.80 -4.40
N PRO A 630 -26.33 -10.58 -5.67
CA PRO A 630 -25.16 -11.20 -6.29
C PRO A 630 -23.88 -10.91 -5.53
N GLU A 631 -22.93 -11.86 -5.54
CA GLU A 631 -21.65 -11.75 -4.81
C GLU A 631 -20.87 -10.44 -5.08
N PRO A 632 -20.75 -9.93 -6.34
CA PRO A 632 -20.06 -8.68 -6.59
C PRO A 632 -20.73 -7.48 -5.93
N THR A 633 -22.07 -7.42 -5.94
CA THR A 633 -22.85 -6.35 -5.32
C THR A 633 -22.78 -6.43 -3.79
N ARG A 634 -22.80 -7.64 -3.23
CA ARG A 634 -22.64 -7.87 -1.78
C ARG A 634 -21.29 -7.37 -1.28
N LYS A 635 -20.19 -7.56 -2.05
CA LYS A 635 -18.85 -7.02 -1.69
C LYS A 635 -18.86 -5.50 -1.62
N VAL A 636 -19.53 -4.84 -2.56
CA VAL A 636 -19.64 -3.36 -2.52
C VAL A 636 -20.43 -2.91 -1.29
N LEU A 637 -21.52 -3.61 -0.95
CA LEU A 637 -22.30 -3.33 0.26
C LEU A 637 -21.45 -3.53 1.53
N THR A 638 -20.70 -4.62 1.62
CA THR A 638 -19.79 -4.86 2.76
C THR A 638 -18.74 -3.75 2.90
N ALA A 639 -18.21 -3.26 1.80
CA ALA A 639 -17.26 -2.13 1.82
C ALA A 639 -17.96 -0.82 2.22
N TYR A 640 -19.22 -0.61 1.81
CA TYR A 640 -20.04 0.51 2.26
C TYR A 640 -20.27 0.46 3.77
N ASP A 641 -20.69 -0.69 4.31
CA ASP A 641 -20.91 -0.87 5.75
C ASP A 641 -19.62 -0.68 6.55
N ALA A 642 -18.49 -1.18 6.06
CA ALA A 642 -17.18 -0.96 6.67
C ALA A 642 -16.81 0.52 6.69
N MET A 643 -17.10 1.26 5.61
CA MET A 643 -16.88 2.70 5.54
C MET A 643 -17.77 3.44 6.55
N ILE A 644 -19.08 3.13 6.63
CA ILE A 644 -19.98 3.74 7.60
C ILE A 644 -19.53 3.45 9.04
N ALA A 645 -19.12 2.21 9.33
CA ALA A 645 -18.60 1.82 10.64
C ALA A 645 -17.35 2.60 11.03
N ALA A 646 -16.40 2.79 10.11
CA ALA A 646 -15.18 3.55 10.35
C ALA A 646 -15.49 5.05 10.57
N GLN A 647 -16.38 5.65 9.77
CA GLN A 647 -16.83 7.04 9.96
C GLN A 647 -17.53 7.22 11.30
N LYS A 648 -18.40 6.29 11.67
CA LYS A 648 -19.07 6.27 12.98
C LYS A 648 -18.08 6.24 14.13
N GLN A 649 -17.12 5.32 14.08
CA GLN A 649 -16.07 5.20 15.10
C GLN A 649 -15.27 6.49 15.25
N LEU A 650 -14.89 7.13 14.16
CA LEU A 650 -14.19 8.40 14.22
C LEU A 650 -15.06 9.49 14.83
N ILE A 651 -16.31 9.65 14.39
CA ILE A 651 -17.22 10.70 14.89
C ILE A 651 -17.48 10.55 16.40
N GLU A 652 -17.73 9.33 16.86
CA GLU A 652 -18.08 9.04 18.26
C GLU A 652 -16.88 9.16 19.21
N ASN A 653 -15.70 8.78 18.77
CA ASN A 653 -14.52 8.76 19.63
C ASN A 653 -13.63 10.00 19.52
N ALA A 654 -13.77 10.81 18.45
CA ALA A 654 -12.88 11.94 18.19
C ALA A 654 -12.81 12.94 19.35
N ASP A 655 -13.95 13.29 19.96
CA ASP A 655 -13.99 14.28 21.04
C ASP A 655 -13.34 13.75 22.32
N VAL A 656 -13.55 12.48 22.64
CA VAL A 656 -12.96 11.84 23.83
C VAL A 656 -11.45 11.73 23.68
N VAL A 657 -10.98 11.29 22.52
CA VAL A 657 -9.56 11.18 22.22
C VAL A 657 -8.90 12.55 22.19
N GLN A 658 -9.55 13.54 21.55
CA GLN A 658 -9.08 14.92 21.52
C GLN A 658 -8.94 15.51 22.92
N GLU A 659 -9.93 15.31 23.81
CA GLU A 659 -9.91 15.81 25.19
C GLU A 659 -8.76 15.15 25.98
N ARG A 660 -8.51 13.86 25.82
CA ARG A 660 -7.36 13.17 26.44
C ARG A 660 -6.02 13.75 26.00
N ILE A 661 -5.87 14.09 24.70
CA ILE A 661 -4.66 14.76 24.18
C ILE A 661 -4.57 16.18 24.74
N ALA A 662 -5.67 16.93 24.73
CA ALA A 662 -5.73 18.29 25.22
C ALA A 662 -5.46 18.39 26.74
N GLN A 663 -5.86 17.38 27.51
CA GLN A 663 -5.54 17.29 28.94
C GLN A 663 -4.03 17.17 29.15
N VAL A 664 -3.35 16.25 28.45
CA VAL A 664 -1.88 16.11 28.53
C VAL A 664 -1.19 17.40 28.08
N GLN A 665 -1.74 18.09 27.07
CA GLN A 665 -1.22 19.39 26.62
C GLN A 665 -1.33 20.45 27.74
N ARG A 666 -2.47 20.56 28.43
CA ARG A 666 -2.68 21.50 29.55
C ARG A 666 -1.75 21.21 30.71
N GLU A 667 -1.69 19.94 31.14
CA GLU A 667 -0.78 19.49 32.19
C GLU A 667 0.71 19.71 31.79
N GLY A 668 1.04 19.44 30.52
CA GLY A 668 2.36 19.72 29.99
C GLY A 668 2.72 21.22 30.06
N MET A 669 1.78 22.11 29.74
CA MET A 669 2.01 23.56 29.76
C MET A 669 2.35 24.10 31.16
N GLU A 670 1.95 23.43 32.23
CA GLU A 670 2.31 23.80 33.62
C GLU A 670 3.83 23.77 33.85
N PHE A 671 4.54 22.93 33.09
CA PHE A 671 6.00 22.90 33.13
C PHE A 671 6.68 24.09 32.45
N HIS A 672 5.95 24.84 31.60
CA HIS A 672 6.55 25.93 30.80
C HIS A 672 7.23 26.99 31.67
N GLU A 673 6.57 27.42 32.75
CA GLU A 673 7.10 28.47 33.64
C GLU A 673 8.27 28.02 34.51
N VAL A 674 8.36 26.71 34.79
CA VAL A 674 9.40 26.13 35.66
C VAL A 674 10.46 25.34 34.91
N LEU A 675 10.37 25.26 33.57
CA LEU A 675 11.24 24.44 32.75
C LEU A 675 12.75 24.74 32.93
N SER A 676 13.10 26.01 33.02
CA SER A 676 14.48 26.43 33.23
C SER A 676 15.03 25.95 34.58
N ARG A 677 14.25 26.11 35.66
CA ARG A 677 14.58 25.63 37.01
C ARG A 677 14.69 24.12 37.11
N LEU A 678 13.81 23.41 36.41
CA LEU A 678 13.84 21.95 36.34
C LEU A 678 15.07 21.47 35.56
N GLY A 679 15.40 22.15 34.44
CA GLY A 679 16.61 21.86 33.67
C GLY A 679 17.91 22.04 34.49
N GLU A 680 18.00 23.10 35.29
CA GLU A 680 19.12 23.32 36.19
C GLU A 680 19.26 22.23 37.26
N LYS A 681 18.14 21.78 37.85
CA LYS A 681 18.11 20.65 38.81
C LYS A 681 18.58 19.33 38.17
N GLU A 682 18.28 19.11 36.91
CA GLU A 682 18.74 17.92 36.15
C GLU A 682 20.16 18.10 35.56
N GLY A 683 20.86 19.19 35.91
CA GLY A 683 22.22 19.47 35.48
C GLY A 683 22.35 19.94 34.02
N LEU A 684 21.26 20.39 33.41
CA LEU A 684 21.24 20.90 32.04
C LEU A 684 21.67 22.38 32.05
N LYS A 685 22.70 22.72 31.27
CA LYS A 685 23.19 24.09 31.11
C LYS A 685 23.44 24.43 29.63
N GLY A 686 23.26 25.69 29.28
CA GLY A 686 23.57 26.24 27.96
C GLY A 686 22.83 25.46 26.85
N ARG A 687 23.56 24.89 25.89
CA ARG A 687 23.04 24.19 24.70
C ARG A 687 22.09 23.01 25.04
N LYS A 688 22.32 22.33 26.16
CA LYS A 688 21.45 21.22 26.60
C LYS A 688 20.10 21.73 27.08
N GLN A 689 20.09 22.84 27.81
CA GLN A 689 18.88 23.50 28.28
C GLN A 689 18.07 24.06 27.11
N SER A 690 18.71 24.72 26.12
CA SER A 690 18.00 25.17 24.91
C SER A 690 17.38 24.02 24.14
N LYS A 691 18.06 22.86 24.07
CA LYS A 691 17.50 21.65 23.43
C LYS A 691 16.32 21.07 24.19
N ALA A 692 16.33 21.14 25.52
CA ALA A 692 15.19 20.70 26.33
C ALA A 692 13.96 21.59 26.08
N VAL A 693 14.13 22.92 26.03
CA VAL A 693 13.06 23.86 25.68
C VAL A 693 12.54 23.60 24.26
N GLU A 694 13.44 23.39 23.30
CA GLU A 694 13.04 23.02 21.91
C GLU A 694 12.20 21.74 21.89
N SER A 695 12.63 20.69 22.60
CA SER A 695 11.93 19.41 22.66
C SER A 695 10.58 19.54 23.36
N PHE A 696 10.50 20.34 24.41
CA PHE A 696 9.25 20.65 25.09
C PHE A 696 8.26 21.35 24.14
N THR A 697 8.71 22.43 23.49
CA THR A 697 7.88 23.19 22.55
C THR A 697 7.40 22.32 21.40
N TRP A 698 8.26 21.42 20.91
CA TRP A 698 7.90 20.42 19.92
C TRP A 698 6.76 19.52 20.41
N ASN A 699 6.85 18.98 21.62
CA ASN A 699 5.82 18.11 22.18
C ASN A 699 4.46 18.82 22.26
N ILE A 700 4.43 20.04 22.78
CA ILE A 700 3.21 20.85 22.81
C ILE A 700 2.64 21.08 21.42
N THR A 701 3.50 21.36 20.44
CA THR A 701 3.07 21.57 19.05
C THR A 701 2.49 20.28 18.44
N VAL A 702 3.10 19.12 18.70
CA VAL A 702 2.60 17.80 18.25
C VAL A 702 1.23 17.52 18.82
N LEU A 703 1.05 17.71 20.15
CA LEU A 703 -0.25 17.48 20.79
C LEU A 703 -1.35 18.37 20.18
N LYS A 704 -1.06 19.67 20.00
CA LYS A 704 -1.98 20.59 19.36
C LYS A 704 -2.31 20.18 17.92
N GLY A 705 -1.28 19.83 17.13
CA GLY A 705 -1.44 19.40 15.74
C GLY A 705 -2.36 18.19 15.60
N HIS A 706 -2.20 17.19 16.47
CA HIS A 706 -3.09 16.01 16.48
C HIS A 706 -4.54 16.35 16.87
N CYS A 707 -4.76 17.25 17.83
CA CYS A 707 -6.10 17.73 18.16
C CYS A 707 -6.77 18.41 16.95
N ASP A 708 -6.03 19.26 16.24
CA ASP A 708 -6.56 20.01 15.10
C ASP A 708 -6.86 19.07 13.91
N LEU A 709 -5.96 18.12 13.62
CA LEU A 709 -6.16 17.10 12.59
C LEU A 709 -7.35 16.18 12.87
N LEU A 710 -7.53 15.78 14.14
CA LEU A 710 -8.64 14.90 14.50
C LEU A 710 -9.98 15.64 14.40
N ARG A 711 -10.00 16.94 14.78
CA ARG A 711 -11.17 17.82 14.61
C ARG A 711 -11.52 17.99 13.14
N GLY A 712 -10.53 18.23 12.27
CA GLY A 712 -10.73 18.30 10.83
C GLY A 712 -11.33 17.02 10.29
N ALA A 713 -10.72 15.87 10.61
CA ALA A 713 -11.20 14.57 10.18
C ALA A 713 -12.64 14.26 10.63
N LYS A 714 -13.06 14.70 11.83
CA LYS A 714 -14.46 14.58 12.29
C LYS A 714 -15.41 15.38 11.39
N VAL A 715 -15.04 16.61 11.03
CA VAL A 715 -15.85 17.46 10.14
C VAL A 715 -15.95 16.80 8.76
N ASP A 716 -14.84 16.33 8.21
CA ASP A 716 -14.81 15.62 6.92
C ASP A 716 -15.69 14.37 6.96
N SER A 717 -15.66 13.60 8.05
CA SER A 717 -16.51 12.42 8.23
C SER A 717 -17.99 12.74 8.25
N LEU A 718 -18.38 13.82 8.91
CA LEU A 718 -19.78 14.31 8.90
C LEU A 718 -20.21 14.74 7.50
N ASP A 719 -19.32 15.38 6.73
CA ASP A 719 -19.60 15.74 5.35
C ASP A 719 -19.73 14.51 4.45
N VAL A 720 -18.88 13.51 4.62
CA VAL A 720 -18.99 12.20 3.93
C VAL A 720 -20.38 11.59 4.16
N LEU A 721 -20.87 11.52 5.41
CA LEU A 721 -22.19 10.96 5.70
C LEU A 721 -23.32 11.76 5.05
N ARG A 722 -23.21 13.09 5.07
CA ARG A 722 -24.15 13.99 4.40
C ARG A 722 -24.18 13.76 2.89
N GLN A 723 -23.02 13.71 2.25
CA GLN A 723 -22.92 13.45 0.81
C GLN A 723 -23.52 12.10 0.43
N LEU A 724 -23.29 11.06 1.22
CA LEU A 724 -23.88 9.73 1.01
C LEU A 724 -25.41 9.76 1.13
N ALA A 725 -25.95 10.44 2.14
CA ALA A 725 -27.39 10.56 2.31
C ALA A 725 -28.05 11.28 1.10
N LEU A 726 -27.49 12.43 0.71
CA LEU A 726 -27.98 13.19 -0.45
C LEU A 726 -27.87 12.41 -1.78
N ALA A 727 -26.75 11.72 -1.98
CA ALA A 727 -26.55 10.90 -3.19
C ALA A 727 -27.53 9.72 -3.25
N SER A 728 -27.79 9.08 -2.12
CA SER A 728 -28.73 7.95 -2.06
C SER A 728 -30.18 8.39 -2.27
N GLU A 729 -30.55 9.55 -1.77
CA GLU A 729 -31.85 10.17 -2.04
C GLU A 729 -32.01 10.47 -3.53
N ALA A 730 -30.99 11.08 -4.15
CA ALA A 730 -30.97 11.39 -5.57
C ALA A 730 -31.03 10.11 -6.47
N CYS A 731 -30.52 8.99 -6.00
CA CYS A 731 -30.54 7.71 -6.69
C CYS A 731 -31.80 6.86 -6.39
N GLY A 732 -32.77 7.36 -5.63
CA GLY A 732 -34.01 6.65 -5.30
C GLY A 732 -33.83 5.48 -4.36
N LEU A 733 -32.73 5.41 -3.59
CA LEU A 733 -32.46 4.36 -2.61
C LEU A 733 -33.19 4.59 -1.28
N THR A 734 -33.87 5.70 -1.09
CA THR A 734 -34.67 5.98 0.11
C THR A 734 -36.04 5.37 0.03
N CYS A 735 -36.52 4.80 1.15
CA CYS A 735 -37.89 4.31 1.25
C CYS A 735 -38.87 5.49 1.23
N SER A 736 -39.68 5.62 0.17
CA SER A 736 -40.84 6.49 0.17
C SER A 736 -41.89 5.91 1.11
N THR A 737 -41.82 6.19 2.41
CA THR A 737 -42.96 6.02 3.30
C THR A 737 -44.00 7.04 2.88
N SER A 738 -44.99 6.58 2.16
CA SER A 738 -46.23 7.33 1.92
C SER A 738 -46.88 7.66 3.25
N SER A 739 -47.17 8.94 3.45
CA SER A 739 -47.97 9.56 4.51
C SER A 739 -47.34 9.64 5.91
N SER A 740 -46.72 10.72 6.19
CA SER A 740 -47.06 11.77 7.17
C SER A 740 -45.85 12.68 7.39
N SER A 741 -46.05 13.86 6.85
CA SER A 741 -45.49 15.18 7.19
C SER A 741 -44.46 15.30 8.32
N THR A 742 -43.36 16.02 8.02
CA THR A 742 -42.61 16.92 8.91
C THR A 742 -41.40 16.39 9.67
N THR A 743 -40.70 15.30 9.24
CA THR A 743 -39.49 14.89 9.97
C THR A 743 -38.18 14.78 9.12
N SER A 744 -38.25 14.79 7.80
CA SER A 744 -37.04 14.69 6.97
C SER A 744 -36.21 15.99 6.93
N SER A 745 -36.85 17.16 7.19
CA SER A 745 -36.12 18.43 7.26
C SER A 745 -35.45 18.64 8.62
N SER A 746 -35.93 17.98 9.68
CA SER A 746 -35.41 18.08 11.04
C SER A 746 -34.12 17.26 11.27
N ALA A 747 -34.01 16.08 10.70
CA ALA A 747 -32.81 15.23 10.87
C ALA A 747 -31.55 15.84 10.22
N VAL A 748 -31.73 16.55 9.10
CA VAL A 748 -30.62 17.32 8.50
C VAL A 748 -30.31 18.58 9.30
N ALA A 749 -31.32 19.13 10.01
CA ALA A 749 -31.17 20.28 10.90
C ALA A 749 -30.53 19.92 12.25
N GLU A 750 -30.75 18.70 12.78
CA GLU A 750 -30.11 18.24 14.02
C GLU A 750 -28.60 18.02 13.84
N LEU A 751 -28.12 17.58 12.64
CA LEU A 751 -26.71 17.58 12.33
C LEU A 751 -26.10 19.01 12.30
N HIS A 752 -26.90 20.02 12.01
CA HIS A 752 -26.49 21.43 12.08
C HIS A 752 -26.47 21.98 13.51
N HIS A 753 -27.35 21.52 14.41
CA HIS A 753 -27.41 22.05 15.78
C HIS A 753 -26.24 21.60 16.65
N THR A 754 -25.69 20.43 16.45
CA THR A 754 -24.50 19.95 17.17
C THR A 754 -23.22 20.68 16.78
N SER A 755 -23.11 21.22 15.56
CA SER A 755 -21.95 22.01 15.13
C SER A 755 -21.96 23.46 15.58
N HIS A 756 -23.14 24.03 15.93
CA HIS A 756 -23.28 25.43 16.36
C HIS A 756 -23.23 25.65 17.89
N GLN A 757 -23.45 24.62 18.71
CA GLN A 757 -23.37 24.78 20.16
C GLN A 757 -21.96 24.87 20.73
N THR A 758 -20.92 24.51 19.98
CA THR A 758 -19.53 24.67 20.43
C THR A 758 -18.86 25.98 20.01
N ALA A 759 -19.49 26.78 19.13
CA ALA A 759 -18.98 28.09 18.70
C ALA A 759 -19.50 29.30 19.47
N GLY A 760 -20.46 29.13 20.38
CA GLY A 760 -21.25 30.21 20.99
C GLY A 760 -21.00 30.53 22.46
N ARG A 761 -19.77 30.30 23.01
CA ARG A 761 -19.42 30.78 24.35
C ARG A 761 -18.04 31.43 24.39
N ARG A 762 -17.92 32.61 23.79
CA ARG A 762 -16.94 33.62 24.22
C ARG A 762 -17.73 34.93 24.45
N GLY A 763 -18.09 35.11 25.68
CA GLY A 763 -18.79 36.29 26.16
C GLY A 763 -17.89 37.51 26.10
N SER A 764 -18.51 38.59 25.69
CA SER A 764 -18.05 39.95 25.84
C SER A 764 -17.79 40.27 27.31
N SER A 765 -16.58 40.71 27.64
CA SER A 765 -16.36 41.61 28.76
C SER A 765 -15.60 42.84 28.24
N HIS A 766 -16.37 43.90 28.04
CA HIS A 766 -15.81 45.24 27.97
C HIS A 766 -15.23 45.61 29.33
N GLY A 767 -13.97 46.02 29.32
CA GLY A 767 -13.30 46.67 30.42
C GLY A 767 -12.51 47.84 29.89
N ASN A 768 -13.02 49.04 30.01
CA ASN A 768 -12.33 50.30 29.82
C ASN A 768 -11.12 50.42 30.73
N GLY A 769 -10.00 50.94 30.21
CA GLY A 769 -8.87 51.40 31.02
C GLY A 769 -7.80 52.02 30.14
N ARG A 770 -7.83 53.37 30.11
CA ARG A 770 -6.74 54.24 29.59
C ARG A 770 -5.44 53.97 30.38
N ILE A 771 -4.33 53.87 29.80
CA ILE A 771 -3.20 54.79 29.49
C ILE A 771 -2.23 54.00 28.63
#